data_fd3b177e27d63bc85861debe20e86438
#
_entry.id   fd3b177e27d63bc85861debe20e86438
#
_cell.length_a   1.000
_cell.length_b   1.000
_cell.length_c   1.000
_cell.angle_alpha   90.00
_cell.angle_beta   90.00
_cell.angle_gamma   90.00
#
_symmetry.space_group_name_H-M   'P 1'
#
loop_
_entity.id
_entity.type
_entity.pdbx_description
1 polymer ?
#
loop_
_entity_poly.entity_id
_entity_poly.type
_entity_poly.pdbx_seq_one_letter_code
_entity_poly.pdbx_strand_id
1 'polypeptide(L)'
;MTRHTGHYVLPFEQLRMIDVDSVGGKNASLGELISQLTEAGVRVPGGFATTAEAFRDFLKANSLDTRIREVLDALNADNVTDLARVGAQIRQWVIEAPLPSRLEAEIRTAYATLSARCGEGISFAVRSSATAEDLPDASFAGQQESYLNVAGIENVLDRIRHVFASLYNDRAISYRVHKGFAHHDVALSAGVQQMVRSDLASSGVMFTMDTESGFPDVVLITASYGLGETIVQGAVNPDEYYVHKPMLAAGKQAIIRRQLGSKLIKMEFADAAHGSRSVRTVDVPLTDRSRYCLSDADASELARYAVEIERHYGCPMDIEWGLDGIDGRLYILQARPETVKSQSSNRQQRYKLKGHSKVLATGRAIGQKVGAGPVRLVDDARDMERVQPGDVLVTDMTDPNWEPVMKRASAIVTNRGGRTCHAAIIARELGIPAVVGCGDATHKLSDGIAVTVSCSEGDTGNVYEGLLETEVTETADGPLPPLPTKIMMNVGNPQLAFEFAQIPNQGVGLARLEFIINNNIGVHPKAILDWPNVDADLKRAVDALSRGHESPRAFYVDKVAEGVATIAAAFWPRPVIVRLSDFKSNEYRKLIGGSRYEPEEENPMLGFRGASRYVSADFAECFQLECEAMRRVRDEMGLVNVELMVPFVRTVGEAAAVVQLLASHGLARGSGANADGSGGLRLIMMCEIPSNALLAEDFLQHFDGFSIGSNDLTQLTLGLDRDSALVAAAFDERDPAVKQLLARAISACRAAGKYVGICGQGPSDHPDLAAWLIEQGITSISLNPDTVVDTWRSLGGVSAPQ
;
A
#
# COMPACT_ATOMS: atom_id res chain seq x y z
N MET A 1 -4.01 -42.28 -6.01
CA MET A 1 -5.41 -42.50 -6.42
C MET A 1 -6.19 -41.26 -6.00
N THR A 2 -6.72 -40.54 -6.94
CA THR A 2 -7.52 -39.31 -6.67
C THR A 2 -8.75 -39.72 -5.86
N ARG A 3 -9.04 -38.98 -4.79
CA ARG A 3 -10.11 -39.17 -3.81
C ARG A 3 -11.53 -39.22 -4.42
N HIS A 4 -11.68 -38.67 -5.65
CA HIS A 4 -12.96 -38.44 -6.31
C HIS A 4 -13.07 -39.14 -7.67
N THR A 5 -12.34 -40.24 -7.90
CA THR A 5 -12.38 -41.00 -9.17
C THR A 5 -13.82 -41.37 -9.53
N GLY A 6 -14.23 -41.07 -10.76
CA GLY A 6 -15.55 -41.42 -11.25
C GLY A 6 -16.67 -40.41 -10.96
N HIS A 7 -16.41 -39.23 -10.38
CA HIS A 7 -17.36 -38.14 -10.26
C HIS A 7 -17.02 -37.00 -11.21
N TYR A 8 -17.99 -36.53 -11.97
CA TYR A 8 -17.82 -35.41 -12.90
C TYR A 8 -18.14 -34.05 -12.27
N VAL A 9 -18.93 -34.03 -11.18
CA VAL A 9 -19.32 -32.81 -10.48
C VAL A 9 -19.22 -33.03 -8.97
N LEU A 10 -18.60 -32.05 -8.27
CA LEU A 10 -18.40 -32.08 -6.84
C LEU A 10 -18.86 -30.77 -6.19
N PRO A 11 -19.71 -30.81 -5.13
CA PRO A 11 -20.01 -29.65 -4.31
C PRO A 11 -18.74 -29.08 -3.66
N PHE A 12 -18.63 -27.75 -3.51
CA PHE A 12 -17.46 -27.11 -2.90
C PHE A 12 -17.17 -27.61 -1.48
N GLU A 13 -18.21 -27.93 -0.70
CA GLU A 13 -18.08 -28.43 0.66
C GLU A 13 -17.31 -29.77 0.76
N GLN A 14 -17.18 -30.49 -0.34
CA GLN A 14 -16.44 -31.76 -0.40
C GLN A 14 -14.97 -31.59 -0.84
N LEU A 15 -14.60 -30.39 -1.27
CA LEU A 15 -13.27 -30.12 -1.82
C LEU A 15 -12.29 -29.64 -0.74
N ARG A 16 -10.99 -29.89 -1.00
CA ARG A 16 -9.86 -29.50 -0.18
C ARG A 16 -8.67 -29.09 -1.07
N MET A 17 -7.66 -28.44 -0.50
CA MET A 17 -6.42 -28.11 -1.23
C MET A 17 -5.71 -29.33 -1.83
N ILE A 18 -5.91 -30.52 -1.32
CA ILE A 18 -5.35 -31.77 -1.90
C ILE A 18 -6.05 -32.18 -3.19
N ASP A 19 -7.15 -31.55 -3.59
CA ASP A 19 -7.94 -31.89 -4.77
C ASP A 19 -7.61 -31.01 -5.99
N VAL A 20 -6.52 -30.22 -5.94
CA VAL A 20 -6.08 -29.30 -7.03
C VAL A 20 -5.97 -30.03 -8.38
N ASP A 21 -5.41 -31.24 -8.41
CA ASP A 21 -5.29 -32.05 -9.63
C ASP A 21 -6.64 -32.45 -10.22
N SER A 22 -7.71 -32.42 -9.41
CA SER A 22 -9.06 -32.81 -9.81
C SER A 22 -9.97 -31.64 -10.18
N VAL A 23 -9.82 -30.49 -9.50
CA VAL A 23 -10.75 -29.36 -9.67
C VAL A 23 -10.07 -27.99 -9.88
N GLY A 24 -8.75 -27.98 -9.96
CA GLY A 24 -7.94 -26.76 -10.08
C GLY A 24 -7.81 -25.97 -8.77
N GLY A 25 -6.85 -25.04 -8.74
CA GLY A 25 -6.46 -24.31 -7.52
C GLY A 25 -7.60 -23.49 -6.92
N LYS A 26 -8.31 -22.71 -7.74
CA LYS A 26 -9.41 -21.83 -7.26
C LYS A 26 -10.55 -22.62 -6.60
N ASN A 27 -11.01 -23.70 -7.24
CA ASN A 27 -12.12 -24.51 -6.68
C ASN A 27 -11.67 -25.28 -5.43
N ALA A 28 -10.45 -25.79 -5.40
CA ALA A 28 -9.87 -26.46 -4.24
C ALA A 28 -9.76 -25.48 -3.05
N SER A 29 -9.31 -24.25 -3.29
CA SER A 29 -9.22 -23.21 -2.27
C SER A 29 -10.60 -22.81 -1.73
N LEU A 30 -11.62 -22.63 -2.59
CA LEU A 30 -12.98 -22.36 -2.13
C LEU A 30 -13.52 -23.47 -1.22
N GLY A 31 -13.30 -24.72 -1.60
CA GLY A 31 -13.66 -25.88 -0.79
C GLY A 31 -12.95 -25.91 0.56
N GLU A 32 -11.66 -25.62 0.58
CA GLU A 32 -10.85 -25.49 1.80
C GLU A 32 -11.40 -24.42 2.74
N LEU A 33 -11.67 -23.21 2.22
CA LEU A 33 -12.24 -22.10 2.98
C LEU A 33 -13.59 -22.46 3.60
N ILE A 34 -14.50 -23.03 2.81
CA ILE A 34 -15.83 -23.44 3.27
C ILE A 34 -15.72 -24.46 4.41
N SER A 35 -14.87 -25.46 4.24
CA SER A 35 -14.80 -26.60 5.14
C SER A 35 -13.99 -26.36 6.41
N GLN A 36 -13.02 -25.45 6.39
CA GLN A 36 -12.10 -25.25 7.49
C GLN A 36 -12.30 -23.91 8.22
N LEU A 37 -12.82 -22.90 7.54
CA LEU A 37 -12.86 -21.55 8.08
C LEU A 37 -14.28 -21.01 8.34
N THR A 38 -15.33 -21.75 8.00
CA THR A 38 -16.72 -21.38 8.32
C THR A 38 -16.94 -21.23 9.82
N GLU A 39 -16.36 -22.13 10.65
CA GLU A 39 -16.45 -22.06 12.12
C GLU A 39 -15.70 -20.85 12.69
N ALA A 40 -14.65 -20.36 11.99
CA ALA A 40 -13.95 -19.13 12.31
C ALA A 40 -14.70 -17.86 11.85
N GLY A 41 -15.91 -18.02 11.27
CA GLY A 41 -16.76 -16.93 10.81
C GLY A 41 -16.54 -16.47 9.37
N VAL A 42 -15.57 -17.04 8.64
CA VAL A 42 -15.35 -16.72 7.22
C VAL A 42 -16.48 -17.25 6.37
N ARG A 43 -17.18 -16.36 5.67
CA ARG A 43 -18.30 -16.71 4.81
C ARG A 43 -17.82 -16.84 3.36
N VAL A 44 -18.22 -17.93 2.72
CA VAL A 44 -17.91 -18.22 1.31
C VAL A 44 -19.20 -18.62 0.61
N PRO A 45 -19.53 -18.09 -0.58
CA PRO A 45 -20.72 -18.52 -1.33
C PRO A 45 -20.62 -19.98 -1.72
N GLY A 46 -21.70 -20.71 -1.61
CA GLY A 46 -21.79 -22.11 -2.03
C GLY A 46 -21.68 -22.29 -3.53
N GLY A 47 -21.40 -23.52 -3.95
CA GLY A 47 -21.25 -23.85 -5.36
C GLY A 47 -20.87 -25.30 -5.60
N PHE A 48 -20.53 -25.60 -6.84
CA PHE A 48 -19.98 -26.89 -7.28
C PHE A 48 -18.94 -26.69 -8.37
N ALA A 49 -18.09 -27.67 -8.56
CA ALA A 49 -17.06 -27.72 -9.60
C ALA A 49 -17.24 -28.94 -10.50
N THR A 50 -16.99 -28.80 -11.81
CA THR A 50 -16.73 -29.96 -12.68
C THR A 50 -15.30 -30.45 -12.41
N THR A 51 -14.99 -31.71 -12.73
CA THR A 51 -13.65 -32.27 -12.52
C THR A 51 -12.80 -32.19 -13.78
N ALA A 52 -11.48 -32.26 -13.62
CA ALA A 52 -10.53 -32.43 -14.74
C ALA A 52 -10.78 -33.70 -15.55
N GLU A 53 -11.27 -34.79 -14.90
CA GLU A 53 -11.71 -36.02 -15.56
C GLU A 53 -12.87 -35.74 -16.50
N ALA A 54 -13.88 -35.00 -16.03
CA ALA A 54 -15.02 -34.60 -16.87
C ALA A 54 -14.60 -33.79 -18.10
N PHE A 55 -13.63 -32.87 -17.96
CA PHE A 55 -13.08 -32.12 -19.09
C PHE A 55 -12.36 -33.03 -20.09
N ARG A 56 -11.51 -33.94 -19.64
CA ARG A 56 -10.78 -34.86 -20.50
C ARG A 56 -11.74 -35.80 -21.23
N ASP A 57 -12.75 -36.33 -20.53
CA ASP A 57 -13.76 -37.21 -21.15
C ASP A 57 -14.66 -36.45 -22.12
N PHE A 58 -14.97 -35.17 -21.86
CA PHE A 58 -15.67 -34.31 -22.81
C PHE A 58 -14.87 -34.16 -24.12
N LEU A 59 -13.57 -33.90 -24.06
CA LEU A 59 -12.72 -33.77 -25.26
C LEU A 59 -12.67 -35.11 -26.01
N LYS A 60 -12.49 -36.23 -25.29
CA LYS A 60 -12.37 -37.56 -25.85
C LYS A 60 -13.69 -38.03 -26.52
N ALA A 61 -14.83 -37.83 -25.86
CA ALA A 61 -16.14 -38.21 -26.39
C ALA A 61 -16.47 -37.51 -27.72
N ASN A 62 -15.90 -36.34 -27.95
CA ASN A 62 -16.07 -35.55 -29.18
C ASN A 62 -14.86 -35.66 -30.13
N SER A 63 -13.89 -36.57 -29.87
CA SER A 63 -12.65 -36.73 -30.64
C SER A 63 -11.84 -35.42 -30.80
N LEU A 64 -12.01 -34.51 -29.86
CA LEU A 64 -11.35 -33.20 -29.83
C LEU A 64 -9.91 -33.31 -29.32
N ASP A 65 -9.61 -34.25 -28.45
CA ASP A 65 -8.29 -34.46 -27.85
C ASP A 65 -7.20 -34.70 -28.90
N THR A 66 -7.46 -35.55 -29.91
CA THR A 66 -6.57 -35.82 -31.00
C THR A 66 -6.49 -34.66 -31.98
N ARG A 67 -7.65 -34.11 -32.36
CA ARG A 67 -7.76 -33.01 -33.34
C ARG A 67 -7.08 -31.72 -32.85
N ILE A 68 -7.21 -31.40 -31.56
CA ILE A 68 -6.57 -30.25 -30.95
C ILE A 68 -5.05 -30.43 -30.86
N ARG A 69 -4.61 -31.64 -30.50
CA ARG A 69 -3.17 -31.97 -30.46
C ARG A 69 -2.51 -31.77 -31.82
N GLU A 70 -3.06 -32.35 -32.86
CA GLU A 70 -2.50 -32.23 -34.22
C GLU A 70 -2.30 -30.76 -34.67
N VAL A 71 -3.25 -29.88 -34.30
CA VAL A 71 -3.19 -28.48 -34.71
C VAL A 71 -2.22 -27.70 -33.84
N LEU A 72 -2.15 -27.98 -32.52
CA LEU A 72 -1.23 -27.32 -31.60
C LEU A 72 0.23 -27.77 -31.83
N ASP A 73 0.48 -29.04 -32.16
CA ASP A 73 1.83 -29.56 -32.44
C ASP A 73 2.42 -28.94 -33.73
N ALA A 74 1.58 -28.51 -34.65
CA ALA A 74 1.98 -27.81 -35.85
C ALA A 74 2.09 -26.29 -35.72
N LEU A 75 1.68 -25.72 -34.56
CA LEU A 75 1.58 -24.28 -34.36
C LEU A 75 2.94 -23.68 -33.97
N ASN A 76 3.32 -22.59 -34.66
CA ASN A 76 4.35 -21.69 -34.17
C ASN A 76 3.71 -20.61 -33.30
N ALA A 77 3.84 -20.73 -31.96
CA ALA A 77 3.23 -19.81 -30.99
C ALA A 77 3.80 -18.37 -31.05
N ASP A 78 4.96 -18.15 -31.66
CA ASP A 78 5.53 -16.81 -31.86
C ASP A 78 4.88 -16.06 -33.03
N ASN A 79 4.15 -16.77 -33.92
CA ASN A 79 3.35 -16.16 -34.98
C ASN A 79 1.96 -15.79 -34.46
N VAL A 80 1.79 -14.55 -34.03
CA VAL A 80 0.55 -14.03 -33.40
C VAL A 80 -0.69 -14.26 -34.28
N THR A 81 -0.57 -14.12 -35.60
CA THR A 81 -1.69 -14.30 -36.54
C THR A 81 -2.14 -15.77 -36.60
N ASP A 82 -1.19 -16.71 -36.70
CA ASP A 82 -1.50 -18.14 -36.71
C ASP A 82 -2.02 -18.59 -35.32
N LEU A 83 -1.45 -18.08 -34.24
CA LEU A 83 -1.91 -18.33 -32.89
C LEU A 83 -3.38 -17.92 -32.72
N ALA A 84 -3.75 -16.70 -33.13
CA ALA A 84 -5.11 -16.20 -33.06
C ALA A 84 -6.10 -17.04 -33.89
N ARG A 85 -5.70 -17.40 -35.12
CA ARG A 85 -6.52 -18.23 -36.00
C ARG A 85 -6.74 -19.64 -35.44
N VAL A 86 -5.68 -20.28 -34.98
CA VAL A 86 -5.74 -21.64 -34.42
C VAL A 86 -6.47 -21.65 -33.08
N GLY A 87 -6.20 -20.69 -32.22
CA GLY A 87 -6.91 -20.54 -30.96
C GLY A 87 -8.41 -20.37 -31.14
N ALA A 88 -8.84 -19.48 -32.06
CA ALA A 88 -10.27 -19.27 -32.36
C ALA A 88 -10.92 -20.53 -32.92
N GLN A 89 -10.23 -21.26 -33.81
CA GLN A 89 -10.72 -22.50 -34.36
C GLN A 89 -10.95 -23.59 -33.31
N ILE A 90 -10.02 -23.76 -32.39
CA ILE A 90 -10.15 -24.73 -31.29
C ILE A 90 -11.30 -24.34 -30.35
N ARG A 91 -11.38 -23.06 -29.95
CA ARG A 91 -12.46 -22.57 -29.09
C ARG A 91 -13.84 -22.85 -29.71
N GLN A 92 -14.00 -22.60 -31.00
CA GLN A 92 -15.24 -22.90 -31.70
C GLN A 92 -15.61 -24.40 -31.62
N TRP A 93 -14.62 -25.32 -31.87
CA TRP A 93 -14.88 -26.73 -31.74
C TRP A 93 -15.36 -27.15 -30.35
N VAL A 94 -14.77 -26.61 -29.32
CA VAL A 94 -15.13 -26.91 -27.93
C VAL A 94 -16.51 -26.36 -27.58
N ILE A 95 -16.84 -25.16 -28.00
CA ILE A 95 -18.15 -24.53 -27.71
C ILE A 95 -19.30 -25.28 -28.42
N GLU A 96 -19.08 -25.71 -29.67
CA GLU A 96 -20.10 -26.41 -30.47
C GLU A 96 -20.27 -27.89 -30.08
N ALA A 97 -19.33 -28.46 -29.35
CA ALA A 97 -19.36 -29.86 -28.96
C ALA A 97 -20.43 -30.13 -27.90
N PRO A 98 -21.24 -31.20 -28.03
CA PRO A 98 -22.23 -31.59 -27.05
C PRO A 98 -21.56 -32.11 -25.75
N LEU A 99 -22.14 -31.74 -24.60
CA LEU A 99 -21.71 -32.33 -23.33
C LEU A 99 -22.07 -33.81 -23.28
N PRO A 100 -21.20 -34.69 -22.76
CA PRO A 100 -21.55 -36.08 -22.50
C PRO A 100 -22.79 -36.16 -21.60
N SER A 101 -23.74 -37.05 -21.92
CA SER A 101 -25.03 -37.16 -21.22
C SER A 101 -24.88 -37.32 -19.69
N ARG A 102 -23.82 -38.03 -19.27
CA ARG A 102 -23.52 -38.19 -17.85
C ARG A 102 -23.10 -36.87 -17.20
N LEU A 103 -22.20 -36.14 -17.83
CA LEU A 103 -21.71 -34.84 -17.30
C LEU A 103 -22.88 -33.84 -17.21
N GLU A 104 -23.70 -33.76 -18.26
CA GLU A 104 -24.87 -32.89 -18.25
C GLU A 104 -25.86 -33.26 -17.16
N ALA A 105 -26.15 -34.54 -16.91
CA ALA A 105 -27.04 -35.01 -15.86
C ALA A 105 -26.51 -34.67 -14.46
N GLU A 106 -25.18 -34.85 -14.21
CA GLU A 106 -24.59 -34.48 -12.93
C GLU A 106 -24.61 -32.98 -12.70
N ILE A 107 -24.33 -32.14 -13.72
CA ILE A 107 -24.46 -30.66 -13.61
C ILE A 107 -25.89 -30.25 -13.30
N ARG A 108 -26.90 -30.80 -14.01
CA ARG A 108 -28.33 -30.50 -13.76
C ARG A 108 -28.74 -30.85 -12.34
N THR A 109 -28.27 -31.94 -11.81
CA THR A 109 -28.51 -32.39 -10.42
C THR A 109 -27.89 -31.45 -9.41
N ALA A 110 -26.60 -31.07 -9.61
CA ALA A 110 -25.91 -30.16 -8.72
C ALA A 110 -26.52 -28.74 -8.75
N TYR A 111 -26.91 -28.27 -9.94
CA TYR A 111 -27.58 -27.00 -10.11
C TYR A 111 -28.94 -26.98 -9.39
N ALA A 112 -29.78 -28.04 -9.54
CA ALA A 112 -31.08 -28.14 -8.86
C ALA A 112 -30.90 -28.13 -7.33
N THR A 113 -29.89 -28.85 -6.81
CA THR A 113 -29.58 -28.90 -5.39
C THR A 113 -29.16 -27.53 -4.87
N LEU A 114 -28.28 -26.84 -5.60
CA LEU A 114 -27.77 -25.53 -5.22
C LEU A 114 -28.91 -24.47 -5.28
N SER A 115 -29.71 -24.47 -6.36
CA SER A 115 -30.84 -23.55 -6.51
C SER A 115 -31.93 -23.75 -5.44
N ALA A 116 -32.15 -24.98 -5.02
CA ALA A 116 -33.10 -25.24 -3.92
C ALA A 116 -32.63 -24.70 -2.55
N ARG A 117 -31.32 -24.62 -2.34
CA ARG A 117 -30.71 -24.06 -1.12
C ARG A 117 -30.69 -22.54 -1.11
N CYS A 118 -30.53 -21.95 -2.27
CA CYS A 118 -30.30 -20.52 -2.43
C CYS A 118 -31.57 -19.71 -2.67
N GLY A 119 -32.69 -20.34 -3.10
CA GLY A 119 -33.95 -19.68 -3.39
C GLY A 119 -34.19 -19.35 -4.88
N GLU A 120 -35.34 -18.72 -5.20
CA GLU A 120 -35.67 -18.33 -6.57
C GLU A 120 -34.96 -17.05 -7.00
N GLY A 121 -34.66 -16.93 -8.31
CA GLY A 121 -34.10 -15.71 -8.91
C GLY A 121 -32.57 -15.54 -8.72
N ILE A 122 -31.86 -16.59 -8.29
CA ILE A 122 -30.42 -16.55 -8.08
C ILE A 122 -29.65 -16.73 -9.38
N SER A 123 -28.58 -15.99 -9.50
CA SER A 123 -27.58 -16.15 -10.55
C SER A 123 -26.25 -16.67 -10.02
N PHE A 124 -25.42 -17.13 -10.93
CA PHE A 124 -24.16 -17.78 -10.65
C PHE A 124 -23.00 -17.10 -11.38
N ALA A 125 -21.82 -17.19 -10.80
CA ALA A 125 -20.54 -16.99 -11.50
C ALA A 125 -20.09 -18.35 -12.02
N VAL A 126 -19.75 -18.44 -13.30
CA VAL A 126 -19.15 -19.63 -13.92
C VAL A 126 -17.69 -19.29 -14.21
N ARG A 127 -16.78 -19.89 -13.45
CA ARG A 127 -15.35 -19.51 -13.41
C ARG A 127 -14.45 -20.67 -13.79
N SER A 128 -13.35 -20.39 -14.47
CA SER A 128 -12.31 -21.37 -14.74
C SER A 128 -11.43 -21.63 -13.50
N SER A 129 -10.97 -22.88 -13.39
CA SER A 129 -9.96 -23.31 -12.43
C SER A 129 -9.09 -24.38 -13.09
N ALA A 130 -7.85 -24.03 -13.41
CA ALA A 130 -6.92 -24.95 -14.07
C ALA A 130 -6.14 -25.80 -13.05
N THR A 131 -5.79 -27.02 -13.44
CA THR A 131 -4.99 -27.92 -12.61
C THR A 131 -3.54 -27.48 -12.45
N ALA A 132 -3.07 -26.58 -13.31
CA ALA A 132 -1.74 -25.97 -13.25
C ALA A 132 -1.78 -24.50 -12.81
N GLU A 133 -2.91 -24.00 -12.33
CA GLU A 133 -3.08 -22.65 -11.83
C GLU A 133 -2.55 -22.54 -10.40
N ASP A 134 -1.91 -21.41 -10.06
CA ASP A 134 -1.36 -21.12 -8.74
C ASP A 134 -0.22 -22.05 -8.30
N LEU A 135 0.59 -22.52 -9.24
CA LEU A 135 1.84 -23.18 -8.93
C LEU A 135 2.88 -22.16 -8.43
N PRO A 136 3.78 -22.53 -7.49
CA PRO A 136 4.76 -21.60 -6.91
C PRO A 136 5.63 -20.86 -7.94
N ASP A 137 5.91 -21.51 -9.09
CA ASP A 137 6.79 -21.00 -10.13
C ASP A 137 6.05 -20.54 -11.43
N ALA A 138 4.71 -20.63 -11.43
CA ALA A 138 3.92 -20.32 -12.63
C ALA A 138 2.51 -19.86 -12.26
N SER A 139 2.23 -18.57 -12.43
CA SER A 139 0.90 -18.00 -12.24
C SER A 139 0.15 -17.94 -13.58
N PHE A 140 -0.99 -18.62 -13.69
CA PHE A 140 -1.93 -18.48 -14.81
C PHE A 140 -2.94 -17.35 -14.59
N ALA A 141 -2.65 -16.41 -13.69
CA ALA A 141 -3.56 -15.34 -13.33
C ALA A 141 -4.03 -14.53 -14.55
N GLY A 142 -5.34 -14.29 -14.67
CA GLY A 142 -5.94 -13.49 -15.73
C GLY A 142 -5.95 -14.11 -17.13
N GLN A 143 -5.56 -15.38 -17.28
CA GLN A 143 -5.45 -16.04 -18.59
C GLN A 143 -6.75 -16.68 -19.08
N GLN A 144 -7.73 -16.84 -18.21
CA GLN A 144 -8.94 -17.59 -18.44
C GLN A 144 -10.17 -16.75 -18.11
N GLU A 145 -11.36 -17.22 -18.50
CA GLU A 145 -12.57 -16.44 -18.46
C GLU A 145 -13.47 -16.74 -17.25
N SER A 146 -14.20 -15.71 -16.82
CA SER A 146 -15.26 -15.79 -15.82
C SER A 146 -16.53 -15.16 -16.39
N TYR A 147 -17.65 -15.82 -16.18
CA TYR A 147 -18.97 -15.36 -16.61
C TYR A 147 -19.81 -15.06 -15.39
N LEU A 148 -20.22 -13.79 -15.22
CA LEU A 148 -20.97 -13.32 -14.07
C LEU A 148 -22.46 -13.24 -14.39
N ASN A 149 -23.30 -13.29 -13.35
CA ASN A 149 -24.75 -13.17 -13.43
C ASN A 149 -25.40 -14.17 -14.41
N VAL A 150 -24.93 -15.43 -14.38
CA VAL A 150 -25.50 -16.49 -15.23
C VAL A 150 -26.74 -17.09 -14.57
N ALA A 151 -27.92 -16.97 -15.20
CA ALA A 151 -29.19 -17.47 -14.67
C ALA A 151 -29.76 -18.58 -15.57
N GLY A 152 -30.27 -19.61 -14.95
CA GLY A 152 -30.89 -20.74 -15.65
C GLY A 152 -29.90 -21.82 -16.07
N ILE A 153 -30.35 -23.08 -15.98
CA ILE A 153 -29.48 -24.24 -16.22
C ILE A 153 -28.89 -24.30 -17.62
N GLU A 154 -29.65 -23.92 -18.65
CA GLU A 154 -29.19 -23.97 -20.04
C GLU A 154 -28.04 -22.97 -20.25
N ASN A 155 -28.12 -21.80 -19.65
CA ASN A 155 -27.04 -20.81 -19.69
C ASN A 155 -25.81 -21.29 -18.91
N VAL A 156 -26.00 -21.95 -17.76
CA VAL A 156 -24.87 -22.53 -16.99
C VAL A 156 -24.17 -23.59 -17.83
N LEU A 157 -24.91 -24.50 -18.48
CA LEU A 157 -24.30 -25.51 -19.37
C LEU A 157 -23.55 -24.88 -20.54
N ASP A 158 -24.10 -23.83 -21.13
CA ASP A 158 -23.44 -23.07 -22.19
C ASP A 158 -22.15 -22.43 -21.69
N ARG A 159 -22.17 -21.75 -20.54
CA ARG A 159 -20.99 -21.08 -19.97
C ARG A 159 -19.92 -22.08 -19.52
N ILE A 160 -20.27 -23.26 -19.07
CA ILE A 160 -19.29 -24.32 -18.78
C ILE A 160 -18.50 -24.69 -20.05
N ARG A 161 -19.16 -24.83 -21.23
CA ARG A 161 -18.46 -25.05 -22.52
C ARG A 161 -17.53 -23.90 -22.89
N HIS A 162 -17.97 -22.68 -22.66
CA HIS A 162 -17.13 -21.50 -22.89
C HIS A 162 -15.92 -21.46 -21.92
N VAL A 163 -16.09 -21.83 -20.65
CA VAL A 163 -14.98 -22.00 -19.72
C VAL A 163 -14.01 -23.04 -20.22
N PHE A 164 -14.49 -24.21 -20.66
CA PHE A 164 -13.61 -25.25 -21.24
C PHE A 164 -12.85 -24.74 -22.47
N ALA A 165 -13.50 -23.93 -23.31
CA ALA A 165 -12.87 -23.33 -24.48
C ALA A 165 -11.78 -22.32 -24.10
N SER A 166 -11.87 -21.64 -22.95
CA SER A 166 -10.92 -20.61 -22.52
C SER A 166 -9.49 -21.13 -22.28
N LEU A 167 -9.32 -22.45 -22.09
CA LEU A 167 -7.99 -23.07 -22.06
C LEU A 167 -7.20 -22.86 -23.36
N TYR A 168 -7.90 -22.60 -24.44
CA TYR A 168 -7.36 -22.37 -25.77
C TYR A 168 -7.44 -20.90 -26.20
N ASN A 169 -7.50 -19.98 -25.25
CA ASN A 169 -7.24 -18.57 -25.50
C ASN A 169 -5.78 -18.39 -25.94
N ASP A 170 -5.54 -17.46 -26.83
CA ASP A 170 -4.22 -17.23 -27.45
C ASP A 170 -3.12 -17.06 -26.41
N ARG A 171 -3.40 -16.27 -25.37
CA ARG A 171 -2.52 -16.06 -24.23
C ARG A 171 -2.25 -17.34 -23.43
N ALA A 172 -3.28 -18.18 -23.22
CA ALA A 172 -3.13 -19.44 -22.50
C ALA A 172 -2.32 -20.48 -23.28
N ILE A 173 -2.46 -20.51 -24.62
CA ILE A 173 -1.62 -21.34 -25.48
C ILE A 173 -0.17 -20.86 -25.44
N SER A 174 0.06 -19.56 -25.68
CA SER A 174 1.39 -18.95 -25.68
C SER A 174 2.10 -19.15 -24.34
N TYR A 175 1.42 -18.94 -23.22
CA TYR A 175 1.98 -19.13 -21.88
C TYR A 175 2.47 -20.57 -21.65
N ARG A 176 1.63 -21.57 -22.00
CA ARG A 176 2.02 -22.99 -21.86
C ARG A 176 3.28 -23.32 -22.68
N VAL A 177 3.35 -22.83 -23.92
CA VAL A 177 4.53 -23.05 -24.78
C VAL A 177 5.78 -22.44 -24.19
N HIS A 178 5.71 -21.16 -23.72
CA HIS A 178 6.87 -20.46 -23.16
C HIS A 178 7.33 -21.04 -21.81
N LYS A 179 6.41 -21.59 -21.03
CA LYS A 179 6.73 -22.25 -19.74
C LYS A 179 7.08 -23.75 -19.91
N GLY A 180 7.00 -24.30 -21.11
CA GLY A 180 7.33 -25.70 -21.38
C GLY A 180 6.30 -26.72 -20.90
N PHE A 181 5.05 -26.30 -20.65
CA PHE A 181 3.96 -27.21 -20.30
C PHE A 181 3.43 -27.92 -21.56
N ALA A 182 3.30 -29.23 -21.50
CA ALA A 182 2.61 -29.94 -22.56
C ALA A 182 1.10 -29.64 -22.50
N HIS A 183 0.52 -29.34 -23.67
CA HIS A 183 -0.89 -28.91 -23.76
C HIS A 183 -1.89 -29.91 -23.16
N HIS A 184 -1.59 -31.20 -23.16
CA HIS A 184 -2.44 -32.28 -22.63
C HIS A 184 -2.31 -32.48 -21.12
N ASP A 185 -1.28 -31.93 -20.46
CA ASP A 185 -1.08 -32.05 -19.02
C ASP A 185 -2.00 -31.14 -18.24
N VAL A 186 -2.38 -30.02 -18.83
CA VAL A 186 -3.25 -29.01 -18.20
C VAL A 186 -4.72 -29.31 -18.51
N ALA A 187 -5.50 -29.45 -17.47
CA ALA A 187 -6.97 -29.62 -17.58
C ALA A 187 -7.70 -28.49 -16.89
N LEU A 188 -8.95 -28.26 -17.28
CA LEU A 188 -9.84 -27.28 -16.68
C LEU A 188 -10.94 -27.93 -15.85
N SER A 189 -11.28 -27.23 -14.80
CA SER A 189 -12.51 -27.37 -14.04
C SER A 189 -13.32 -26.10 -14.18
N ALA A 190 -14.61 -26.19 -14.33
CA ALA A 190 -15.55 -25.06 -14.25
C ALA A 190 -16.19 -25.02 -12.87
N GLY A 191 -15.95 -23.96 -12.12
CA GLY A 191 -16.62 -23.68 -10.86
C GLY A 191 -17.91 -22.88 -11.11
N VAL A 192 -19.02 -23.33 -10.54
CA VAL A 192 -20.32 -22.64 -10.55
C VAL A 192 -20.58 -22.19 -9.12
N GLN A 193 -20.42 -20.90 -8.86
CA GLN A 193 -20.52 -20.28 -7.54
C GLN A 193 -21.71 -19.35 -7.48
N GLN A 194 -22.44 -19.35 -6.38
CA GLN A 194 -23.52 -18.38 -6.13
C GLN A 194 -22.97 -16.94 -6.22
N MET A 195 -23.65 -16.07 -6.96
CA MET A 195 -23.30 -14.65 -6.99
C MET A 195 -23.61 -13.96 -5.67
N VAL A 196 -22.66 -13.18 -5.19
CA VAL A 196 -22.87 -12.20 -4.13
C VAL A 196 -23.37 -10.91 -4.78
N ARG A 197 -24.41 -10.31 -4.23
CA ARG A 197 -25.04 -9.11 -4.80
C ARG A 197 -24.25 -7.84 -4.47
N SER A 198 -22.95 -7.89 -4.75
CA SER A 198 -22.07 -6.73 -4.62
C SER A 198 -22.34 -5.64 -5.67
N ASP A 199 -23.09 -5.97 -6.74
CA ASP A 199 -23.64 -5.00 -7.68
C ASP A 199 -24.49 -3.93 -6.98
N LEU A 200 -25.09 -4.26 -5.84
CA LEU A 200 -25.88 -3.35 -5.00
C LEU A 200 -25.08 -2.72 -3.85
N ALA A 201 -23.84 -3.14 -3.65
CA ALA A 201 -22.97 -2.69 -2.57
C ALA A 201 -21.53 -2.46 -3.07
N SER A 202 -20.56 -3.22 -2.54
CA SER A 202 -19.14 -3.07 -2.87
C SER A 202 -18.42 -4.41 -2.91
N SER A 203 -17.26 -4.41 -3.55
CA SER A 203 -16.36 -5.56 -3.63
C SER A 203 -14.92 -5.10 -3.74
N GLY A 204 -13.99 -6.04 -3.66
CA GLY A 204 -12.58 -5.70 -3.80
C GLY A 204 -11.65 -6.87 -3.66
N VAL A 205 -10.38 -6.53 -3.51
CA VAL A 205 -9.32 -7.47 -3.17
C VAL A 205 -8.59 -7.02 -1.92
N MET A 206 -8.03 -7.96 -1.19
CA MET A 206 -7.20 -7.66 -0.03
C MET A 206 -5.98 -8.55 0.00
N PHE A 207 -4.89 -8.01 0.53
CA PHE A 207 -3.61 -8.68 0.69
C PHE A 207 -3.23 -8.71 2.16
N THR A 208 -2.67 -9.83 2.60
CA THR A 208 -2.23 -9.97 3.99
C THR A 208 -0.84 -9.38 4.25
N MET A 209 -0.38 -8.52 3.38
CA MET A 209 0.83 -7.71 3.52
C MET A 209 0.73 -6.46 2.65
N ASP A 210 1.65 -5.51 2.84
CA ASP A 210 1.80 -4.39 1.88
C ASP A 210 2.43 -4.89 0.58
N THR A 211 1.74 -4.70 -0.53
CA THR A 211 2.14 -5.21 -1.85
C THR A 211 3.37 -4.52 -2.45
N GLU A 212 3.73 -3.32 -1.95
CA GLU A 212 4.88 -2.58 -2.45
C GLU A 212 6.16 -2.93 -1.69
N SER A 213 6.11 -2.85 -0.38
CA SER A 213 7.28 -3.11 0.47
C SER A 213 7.42 -4.58 0.89
N GLY A 214 6.32 -5.35 0.86
CA GLY A 214 6.28 -6.69 1.45
C GLY A 214 6.16 -6.67 2.97
N PHE A 215 5.79 -5.54 3.59
CA PHE A 215 5.65 -5.44 5.04
C PHE A 215 4.52 -6.35 5.55
N PRO A 216 4.81 -7.30 6.49
CA PRO A 216 3.88 -8.39 6.81
C PRO A 216 2.77 -8.01 7.81
N ASP A 217 2.96 -6.98 8.65
CA ASP A 217 2.08 -6.72 9.79
C ASP A 217 0.87 -5.84 9.45
N VAL A 218 0.50 -5.77 8.17
CA VAL A 218 -0.71 -5.07 7.71
C VAL A 218 -1.56 -5.94 6.78
N VAL A 219 -2.85 -5.64 6.75
CA VAL A 219 -3.77 -6.07 5.69
C VAL A 219 -4.07 -4.84 4.83
N LEU A 220 -3.78 -4.93 3.53
CA LEU A 220 -4.17 -3.94 2.53
C LEU A 220 -5.51 -4.36 1.92
N ILE A 221 -6.54 -3.55 2.06
CA ILE A 221 -7.86 -3.79 1.49
C ILE A 221 -8.13 -2.73 0.43
N THR A 222 -8.46 -3.15 -0.79
CA THR A 222 -8.98 -2.26 -1.83
C THR A 222 -10.46 -2.49 -2.01
N ALA A 223 -11.23 -1.44 -2.27
CA ALA A 223 -12.68 -1.49 -2.33
C ALA A 223 -13.25 -0.54 -3.39
N SER A 224 -14.27 -0.99 -4.12
CA SER A 224 -15.05 -0.17 -5.03
C SER A 224 -16.52 -0.60 -5.05
N TYR A 225 -17.38 0.29 -5.55
CA TYR A 225 -18.78 -0.06 -5.75
C TYR A 225 -18.95 -1.09 -6.88
N GLY A 226 -19.96 -1.95 -6.75
CA GLY A 226 -20.32 -2.92 -7.76
C GLY A 226 -19.54 -4.22 -7.73
N LEU A 227 -19.53 -4.92 -8.85
CA LEU A 227 -18.83 -6.21 -9.02
C LEU A 227 -17.33 -6.02 -9.11
N GLY A 228 -16.55 -6.95 -8.51
CA GLY A 228 -15.09 -6.87 -8.37
C GLY A 228 -14.30 -6.89 -9.67
N GLU A 229 -14.91 -7.27 -10.79
CA GLU A 229 -14.22 -7.36 -12.08
C GLU A 229 -13.59 -6.03 -12.51
N THR A 230 -14.19 -4.87 -12.19
CA THR A 230 -13.62 -3.55 -12.49
C THR A 230 -12.33 -3.26 -11.73
N ILE A 231 -12.15 -3.84 -10.52
CA ILE A 231 -10.93 -3.72 -9.75
C ILE A 231 -9.85 -4.65 -10.32
N VAL A 232 -10.20 -5.90 -10.57
CA VAL A 232 -9.27 -6.91 -11.12
C VAL A 232 -8.76 -6.50 -12.49
N GLN A 233 -9.61 -5.94 -13.34
CA GLN A 233 -9.24 -5.40 -14.66
C GLN A 233 -8.48 -4.08 -14.58
N GLY A 234 -8.44 -3.41 -13.42
CA GLY A 234 -7.81 -2.10 -13.27
C GLY A 234 -8.57 -0.94 -13.90
N ALA A 235 -9.85 -1.13 -14.18
CA ALA A 235 -10.70 -0.12 -14.79
C ALA A 235 -11.15 0.98 -13.82
N VAL A 236 -10.91 0.80 -12.52
CA VAL A 236 -11.33 1.72 -11.46
C VAL A 236 -10.16 1.98 -10.50
N ASN A 237 -10.10 3.21 -9.96
CA ASN A 237 -9.20 3.55 -8.85
C ASN A 237 -9.99 3.37 -7.55
N PRO A 238 -9.73 2.30 -6.78
CA PRO A 238 -10.48 1.93 -5.58
C PRO A 238 -10.12 2.77 -4.36
N ASP A 239 -10.95 2.69 -3.31
CA ASP A 239 -10.55 3.07 -1.96
C ASP A 239 -9.51 2.08 -1.44
N GLU A 240 -8.61 2.54 -0.56
CA GLU A 240 -7.61 1.71 0.10
C GLU A 240 -7.68 1.87 1.61
N TYR A 241 -7.52 0.76 2.33
CA TYR A 241 -7.46 0.71 3.79
C TYR A 241 -6.26 -0.12 4.21
N TYR A 242 -5.49 0.38 5.16
CA TYR A 242 -4.41 -0.34 5.79
C TYR A 242 -4.78 -0.67 7.23
N VAL A 243 -4.85 -1.94 7.55
CA VAL A 243 -5.23 -2.42 8.87
C VAL A 243 -4.04 -3.10 9.52
N HIS A 244 -3.60 -2.61 10.68
CA HIS A 244 -2.45 -3.13 11.40
C HIS A 244 -2.83 -4.39 12.20
N LYS A 245 -2.25 -5.53 11.83
CA LYS A 245 -2.61 -6.84 12.42
C LYS A 245 -2.43 -6.92 13.93
N PRO A 246 -1.31 -6.44 14.53
CA PRO A 246 -1.14 -6.48 15.98
C PRO A 246 -2.21 -5.68 16.75
N MET A 247 -2.59 -4.51 16.25
CA MET A 247 -3.63 -3.69 16.89
C MET A 247 -5.03 -4.28 16.68
N LEU A 248 -5.28 -4.92 15.53
CA LEU A 248 -6.50 -5.68 15.29
C LEU A 248 -6.65 -6.83 16.29
N ALA A 249 -5.59 -7.59 16.52
CA ALA A 249 -5.55 -8.68 17.50
C ALA A 249 -5.75 -8.17 18.94
N ALA A 250 -5.28 -6.95 19.25
CA ALA A 250 -5.47 -6.30 20.55
C ALA A 250 -6.88 -5.65 20.72
N GLY A 251 -7.76 -5.76 19.71
CA GLY A 251 -9.10 -5.18 19.75
C GLY A 251 -9.14 -3.64 19.71
N LYS A 252 -8.10 -3.02 19.15
CA LYS A 252 -7.98 -1.57 18.99
C LYS A 252 -8.51 -1.08 17.64
N GLN A 253 -8.63 0.24 17.45
CA GLN A 253 -8.87 0.84 16.15
C GLN A 253 -7.64 0.61 15.26
N ALA A 254 -7.67 -0.48 14.49
CA ALA A 254 -6.51 -0.98 13.78
C ALA A 254 -6.32 -0.38 12.37
N ILE A 255 -7.27 0.41 11.87
CA ILE A 255 -7.16 1.09 10.57
C ILE A 255 -6.20 2.26 10.72
N ILE A 256 -4.96 2.09 10.24
CA ILE A 256 -3.88 3.07 10.38
C ILE A 256 -3.84 4.08 9.24
N ARG A 257 -4.46 3.78 8.10
CA ARG A 257 -4.50 4.68 6.94
C ARG A 257 -5.67 4.35 6.03
N ARG A 258 -6.30 5.38 5.47
CA ARG A 258 -7.33 5.29 4.44
C ARG A 258 -7.01 6.22 3.29
N GLN A 259 -7.34 5.80 2.07
CA GLN A 259 -7.25 6.62 0.88
C GLN A 259 -8.51 6.50 0.05
N LEU A 260 -9.14 7.64 -0.23
CA LEU A 260 -10.34 7.70 -1.05
C LEU A 260 -9.96 7.56 -2.53
N GLY A 261 -10.54 6.57 -3.21
CA GLY A 261 -10.40 6.37 -4.64
C GLY A 261 -11.35 7.24 -5.46
N SER A 262 -11.06 7.42 -6.74
CA SER A 262 -11.96 8.18 -7.63
C SER A 262 -13.23 7.43 -7.98
N LYS A 263 -13.22 6.10 -7.99
CA LYS A 263 -14.36 5.19 -8.23
C LYS A 263 -15.31 5.65 -9.32
N LEU A 264 -14.77 6.01 -10.50
CA LEU A 264 -15.53 6.66 -11.57
C LEU A 264 -16.68 5.78 -12.11
N ILE A 265 -16.44 4.49 -12.19
CA ILE A 265 -17.37 3.51 -12.76
C ILE A 265 -17.59 2.34 -11.79
N LYS A 266 -18.71 1.65 -11.96
CA LYS A 266 -19.00 0.37 -11.33
C LYS A 266 -19.63 -0.60 -12.32
N MET A 267 -19.52 -1.88 -12.05
CA MET A 267 -20.22 -2.92 -12.81
C MET A 267 -21.43 -3.41 -12.01
N GLU A 268 -22.57 -3.49 -12.66
CA GLU A 268 -23.82 -3.97 -12.06
C GLU A 268 -24.51 -4.97 -13.00
N PHE A 269 -25.53 -5.68 -12.48
CA PHE A 269 -26.33 -6.58 -13.30
C PHE A 269 -27.07 -5.79 -14.36
N ALA A 270 -27.08 -6.31 -15.59
CA ALA A 270 -27.89 -5.76 -16.66
C ALA A 270 -29.34 -6.23 -16.56
N ASP A 271 -30.31 -5.32 -16.82
CA ASP A 271 -31.70 -5.69 -16.94
C ASP A 271 -31.93 -6.62 -18.14
N ALA A 272 -32.89 -7.55 -18.03
CA ALA A 272 -33.27 -8.49 -19.09
C ALA A 272 -33.58 -7.82 -20.44
N ALA A 273 -33.93 -6.53 -20.44
CA ALA A 273 -34.23 -5.74 -21.62
C ALA A 273 -33.01 -5.34 -22.46
N HIS A 274 -31.77 -5.51 -21.95
CA HIS A 274 -30.53 -5.04 -22.61
C HIS A 274 -29.76 -6.11 -23.41
N GLY A 275 -30.42 -7.13 -23.86
CA GLY A 275 -29.87 -8.16 -24.77
C GLY A 275 -29.02 -9.22 -24.04
N SER A 276 -28.07 -9.82 -24.73
CA SER A 276 -27.27 -10.97 -24.23
C SER A 276 -26.22 -10.68 -23.16
N ARG A 277 -26.04 -9.43 -22.73
CA ARG A 277 -25.06 -9.07 -21.68
C ARG A 277 -25.69 -9.21 -20.31
N SER A 278 -25.06 -10.05 -19.46
CA SER A 278 -25.50 -10.29 -18.09
C SER A 278 -25.07 -9.20 -17.09
N VAL A 279 -24.09 -8.38 -17.45
CA VAL A 279 -23.56 -7.24 -16.66
C VAL A 279 -23.34 -6.01 -17.53
N ARG A 280 -23.36 -4.83 -16.91
CA ARG A 280 -23.08 -3.55 -17.58
C ARG A 280 -22.22 -2.66 -16.69
N THR A 281 -21.42 -1.80 -17.30
CA THR A 281 -20.66 -0.75 -16.61
C THR A 281 -21.45 0.54 -16.63
N VAL A 282 -21.53 1.21 -15.48
CA VAL A 282 -22.23 2.49 -15.30
C VAL A 282 -21.36 3.45 -14.50
N ASP A 283 -21.61 4.76 -14.64
CA ASP A 283 -20.95 5.79 -13.84
C ASP A 283 -21.44 5.74 -12.38
N VAL A 284 -20.49 5.97 -11.46
CA VAL A 284 -20.80 6.15 -10.04
C VAL A 284 -21.21 7.61 -9.80
N PRO A 285 -22.33 7.91 -9.13
CA PRO A 285 -22.72 9.26 -8.78
C PRO A 285 -21.65 9.99 -7.96
N LEU A 286 -21.50 11.31 -8.16
CA LEU A 286 -20.49 12.11 -7.48
C LEU A 286 -20.60 12.05 -5.94
N THR A 287 -21.84 11.98 -5.42
CA THR A 287 -22.11 11.81 -3.98
C THR A 287 -21.48 10.55 -3.41
N ASP A 288 -21.49 9.46 -4.17
CA ASP A 288 -20.95 8.17 -3.74
C ASP A 288 -19.43 8.12 -3.95
N ARG A 289 -18.91 8.72 -5.02
CA ARG A 289 -17.45 8.87 -5.21
C ARG A 289 -16.77 9.62 -4.07
N SER A 290 -17.51 10.53 -3.41
CA SER A 290 -16.99 11.36 -2.31
C SER A 290 -17.02 10.66 -0.95
N ARG A 291 -17.40 9.38 -0.89
CA ARG A 291 -17.48 8.57 0.32
C ARG A 291 -16.66 7.30 0.17
N TYR A 292 -16.19 6.79 1.29
CA TYR A 292 -15.64 5.44 1.34
C TYR A 292 -16.77 4.43 1.12
N CYS A 293 -16.51 3.38 0.33
CA CYS A 293 -17.50 2.35 0.01
C CYS A 293 -17.58 1.22 1.04
N LEU A 294 -16.69 1.22 2.04
CA LEU A 294 -16.74 0.35 3.22
C LEU A 294 -16.82 1.17 4.49
N SER A 295 -17.53 0.66 5.48
CA SER A 295 -17.43 1.14 6.86
C SER A 295 -16.15 0.65 7.53
N ASP A 296 -15.70 1.32 8.60
CA ASP A 296 -14.56 0.88 9.41
C ASP A 296 -14.80 -0.49 10.06
N ALA A 297 -16.06 -0.82 10.36
CA ALA A 297 -16.45 -2.12 10.89
C ALA A 297 -16.27 -3.23 9.83
N ASP A 298 -16.72 -2.99 8.58
CA ASP A 298 -16.56 -3.93 7.48
C ASP A 298 -15.09 -4.14 7.12
N ALA A 299 -14.30 -3.06 7.05
CA ALA A 299 -12.87 -3.14 6.80
C ALA A 299 -12.13 -3.94 7.90
N SER A 300 -12.54 -3.75 9.17
CA SER A 300 -11.99 -4.51 10.30
C SER A 300 -12.43 -5.98 10.27
N GLU A 301 -13.65 -6.30 9.83
CA GLU A 301 -14.13 -7.68 9.67
C GLU A 301 -13.39 -8.37 8.53
N LEU A 302 -13.20 -7.72 7.38
CA LEU A 302 -12.39 -8.23 6.27
C LEU A 302 -10.95 -8.51 6.69
N ALA A 303 -10.34 -7.59 7.46
CA ALA A 303 -9.00 -7.79 7.97
C ALA A 303 -8.89 -9.01 8.91
N ARG A 304 -9.94 -9.27 9.74
CA ARG A 304 -9.98 -10.49 10.56
C ARG A 304 -10.07 -11.74 9.68
N TYR A 305 -10.90 -11.74 8.64
CA TYR A 305 -10.95 -12.84 7.69
C TYR A 305 -9.60 -13.08 7.01
N ALA A 306 -8.93 -12.01 6.59
CA ALA A 306 -7.61 -12.08 5.97
C ALA A 306 -6.56 -12.72 6.89
N VAL A 307 -6.52 -12.31 8.17
CA VAL A 307 -5.59 -12.86 9.17
C VAL A 307 -5.89 -14.34 9.45
N GLU A 308 -7.15 -14.73 9.54
CA GLU A 308 -7.54 -16.13 9.74
C GLU A 308 -7.17 -17.00 8.53
N ILE A 309 -7.38 -16.49 7.30
CA ILE A 309 -6.98 -17.18 6.07
C ILE A 309 -5.47 -17.31 5.99
N GLU A 310 -4.71 -16.23 6.22
CA GLU A 310 -3.24 -16.27 6.25
C GLU A 310 -2.72 -17.27 7.27
N ARG A 311 -3.30 -17.29 8.47
CA ARG A 311 -2.91 -18.24 9.53
C ARG A 311 -3.16 -19.69 9.11
N HIS A 312 -4.28 -19.96 8.41
CA HIS A 312 -4.62 -21.29 7.93
C HIS A 312 -3.65 -21.77 6.84
N TYR A 313 -3.32 -20.91 5.87
CA TYR A 313 -2.43 -21.28 4.77
C TYR A 313 -0.94 -21.16 5.12
N GLY A 314 -0.59 -20.42 6.18
CA GLY A 314 0.80 -20.23 6.64
C GLY A 314 1.66 -19.38 5.71
N CYS A 315 1.07 -18.60 4.83
CA CYS A 315 1.75 -17.72 3.87
C CYS A 315 0.91 -16.48 3.57
N PRO A 316 1.54 -15.40 3.05
CA PRO A 316 0.80 -14.22 2.60
C PRO A 316 -0.22 -14.57 1.51
N MET A 317 -1.38 -13.93 1.56
CA MET A 317 -2.54 -14.26 0.73
C MET A 317 -3.04 -13.06 -0.06
N ASP A 318 -3.53 -13.34 -1.27
CA ASP A 318 -4.33 -12.49 -2.16
C ASP A 318 -5.78 -13.01 -2.12
N ILE A 319 -6.73 -12.15 -1.75
CA ILE A 319 -8.09 -12.55 -1.39
C ILE A 319 -9.10 -11.64 -2.08
N GLU A 320 -10.02 -12.22 -2.85
CA GLU A 320 -11.18 -11.51 -3.43
C GLU A 320 -12.36 -11.58 -2.46
N TRP A 321 -13.06 -10.46 -2.30
CA TRP A 321 -14.21 -10.34 -1.40
C TRP A 321 -15.37 -9.55 -2.02
N GLY A 322 -16.59 -9.76 -1.50
CA GLY A 322 -17.78 -9.01 -1.85
C GLY A 322 -18.67 -8.77 -0.64
N LEU A 323 -19.25 -7.56 -0.57
CA LEU A 323 -20.33 -7.21 0.35
C LEU A 323 -21.65 -7.41 -0.37
N ASP A 324 -22.53 -8.24 0.18
CA ASP A 324 -23.85 -8.48 -0.39
C ASP A 324 -24.82 -7.35 -0.02
N GLY A 325 -25.37 -6.67 -1.01
CA GLY A 325 -26.28 -5.55 -0.80
C GLY A 325 -27.71 -5.96 -0.39
N ILE A 326 -27.99 -7.29 -0.32
CA ILE A 326 -29.30 -7.80 0.13
C ILE A 326 -29.26 -8.15 1.61
N ASP A 327 -28.27 -8.96 2.02
CA ASP A 327 -28.17 -9.43 3.41
C ASP A 327 -27.17 -8.63 4.27
N GLY A 328 -26.40 -7.73 3.65
CA GLY A 328 -25.43 -6.86 4.30
C GLY A 328 -24.19 -7.59 4.83
N ARG A 329 -23.88 -8.80 4.33
CA ARG A 329 -22.78 -9.63 4.81
C ARG A 329 -21.60 -9.63 3.87
N LEU A 330 -20.41 -9.78 4.46
CA LEU A 330 -19.17 -9.96 3.75
C LEU A 330 -18.95 -11.42 3.36
N TYR A 331 -18.47 -11.64 2.14
CA TYR A 331 -18.15 -12.96 1.59
C TYR A 331 -16.76 -12.97 0.96
N ILE A 332 -16.04 -14.06 1.17
CA ILE A 332 -14.78 -14.34 0.47
C ILE A 332 -15.13 -15.08 -0.82
N LEU A 333 -14.65 -14.57 -1.94
CA LEU A 333 -14.95 -15.08 -3.28
C LEU A 333 -13.83 -15.93 -3.85
N GLN A 334 -12.58 -15.70 -3.42
CA GLN A 334 -11.40 -16.45 -3.78
C GLN A 334 -10.29 -16.15 -2.79
N ALA A 335 -9.38 -17.10 -2.54
CA ALA A 335 -8.12 -16.87 -1.86
C ALA A 335 -7.01 -17.67 -2.53
N ARG A 336 -5.83 -17.05 -2.68
CA ARG A 336 -4.63 -17.69 -3.23
C ARG A 336 -3.37 -17.15 -2.55
N PRO A 337 -2.27 -17.94 -2.50
CA PRO A 337 -0.99 -17.43 -2.03
C PRO A 337 -0.52 -16.22 -2.84
N GLU A 338 0.02 -15.21 -2.13
CA GLU A 338 0.71 -14.09 -2.78
C GLU A 338 2.12 -14.54 -3.19
N THR A 339 2.49 -14.40 -4.47
CA THR A 339 3.71 -14.96 -5.04
C THR A 339 4.75 -13.92 -5.47
N VAL A 340 4.36 -12.66 -5.61
CA VAL A 340 5.23 -11.62 -6.22
C VAL A 340 6.27 -11.12 -5.23
N LYS A 341 5.85 -10.70 -4.04
CA LYS A 341 6.76 -10.13 -3.03
C LYS A 341 7.32 -11.15 -2.06
N SER A 342 6.62 -12.24 -1.81
CA SER A 342 7.11 -13.31 -0.94
C SER A 342 8.37 -14.01 -1.46
N GLN A 343 8.66 -13.91 -2.77
CA GLN A 343 9.83 -14.51 -3.43
C GLN A 343 10.97 -13.52 -3.73
N SER A 344 10.80 -12.21 -3.46
CA SER A 344 11.83 -11.23 -3.74
C SER A 344 13.05 -11.41 -2.83
N SER A 345 14.25 -11.51 -3.43
CA SER A 345 15.51 -11.70 -2.72
C SER A 345 15.85 -10.52 -1.79
N ASN A 346 16.54 -10.80 -0.67
CA ASN A 346 16.94 -9.85 0.38
C ASN A 346 17.89 -8.70 -0.06
N ARG A 347 18.19 -8.52 -1.35
CA ARG A 347 18.99 -7.40 -1.84
C ARG A 347 18.08 -6.25 -2.22
N GLN A 348 18.00 -5.24 -1.38
CA GLN A 348 17.27 -4.01 -1.69
C GLN A 348 18.16 -3.06 -2.48
N GLN A 349 17.77 -2.78 -3.73
CA GLN A 349 18.30 -1.67 -4.50
C GLN A 349 17.46 -0.44 -4.23
N ARG A 350 18.12 0.66 -3.88
CA ARG A 350 17.47 1.93 -3.61
C ARG A 350 17.77 2.92 -4.72
N TYR A 351 16.73 3.55 -5.22
CA TYR A 351 16.81 4.54 -6.29
C TYR A 351 16.58 5.94 -5.70
N LYS A 352 17.46 6.88 -6.04
CA LYS A 352 17.35 8.28 -5.62
C LYS A 352 17.57 9.18 -6.84
N LEU A 353 16.61 10.08 -7.09
CA LEU A 353 16.80 11.12 -8.11
C LEU A 353 17.79 12.18 -7.59
N LYS A 354 18.77 12.57 -8.43
CA LYS A 354 19.72 13.65 -8.13
C LYS A 354 19.20 15.05 -8.48
N GLY A 355 17.97 15.16 -8.93
CA GLY A 355 17.34 16.43 -9.27
C GLY A 355 15.86 16.24 -9.56
N HIS A 356 15.17 17.36 -9.67
CA HIS A 356 13.76 17.39 -10.04
C HIS A 356 13.56 18.31 -11.24
N SER A 357 12.60 17.98 -12.08
CA SER A 357 12.16 18.81 -13.18
C SER A 357 10.65 19.01 -13.11
N LYS A 358 10.06 19.57 -14.13
CA LYS A 358 8.61 19.76 -14.22
C LYS A 358 7.91 18.42 -14.18
N VAL A 359 6.96 18.26 -13.26
CA VAL A 359 6.08 17.10 -13.20
C VAL A 359 4.99 17.24 -14.28
N LEU A 360 4.94 16.26 -15.18
CA LEU A 360 3.97 16.22 -16.29
C LEU A 360 2.72 15.44 -15.93
N ALA A 361 2.86 14.35 -15.19
CA ALA A 361 1.75 13.54 -14.71
C ALA A 361 2.11 12.93 -13.36
N THR A 362 1.07 12.61 -12.57
CA THR A 362 1.18 11.94 -11.28
C THR A 362 0.14 10.84 -11.19
N GLY A 363 0.46 9.78 -10.46
CA GLY A 363 -0.45 8.67 -10.21
C GLY A 363 0.03 7.84 -9.02
N ARG A 364 -0.44 6.60 -8.94
CA ARG A 364 0.00 5.66 -7.92
C ARG A 364 1.32 5.03 -8.32
N ALA A 365 2.32 5.11 -7.46
CA ALA A 365 3.61 4.44 -7.63
C ALA A 365 3.46 2.92 -7.47
N ILE A 366 4.06 2.19 -8.40
CA ILE A 366 4.17 0.74 -8.37
C ILE A 366 5.65 0.37 -8.44
N GLY A 367 6.12 -0.34 -7.43
CA GLY A 367 7.54 -0.57 -7.21
C GLY A 367 8.23 0.66 -6.63
N GLN A 368 9.56 0.62 -6.57
CA GLN A 368 10.40 1.65 -5.93
C GLN A 368 11.54 2.11 -6.85
N LYS A 369 11.43 1.79 -8.13
CA LYS A 369 12.46 2.07 -9.12
C LYS A 369 12.18 3.39 -9.86
N VAL A 370 13.16 3.78 -10.62
CA VAL A 370 13.10 4.86 -11.57
C VAL A 370 13.39 4.29 -12.96
N GLY A 371 12.53 4.64 -13.93
CA GLY A 371 12.74 4.31 -15.34
C GLY A 371 12.70 5.56 -16.19
N ALA A 372 13.47 5.61 -17.26
CA ALA A 372 13.52 6.79 -18.12
C ALA A 372 13.61 6.38 -19.59
N GLY A 373 13.07 7.21 -20.45
CA GLY A 373 13.07 6.99 -21.89
C GLY A 373 12.09 7.86 -22.65
N PRO A 374 12.00 7.68 -23.98
CA PRO A 374 10.99 8.35 -24.77
C PRO A 374 9.61 7.76 -24.55
N VAL A 375 8.60 8.61 -24.47
CA VAL A 375 7.19 8.20 -24.36
C VAL A 375 6.74 7.50 -25.63
N ARG A 376 6.03 6.40 -25.48
CA ARG A 376 5.24 5.74 -26.53
C ARG A 376 3.78 5.67 -26.14
N LEU A 377 2.98 6.48 -26.82
CA LEU A 377 1.52 6.43 -26.70
C LEU A 377 0.99 5.26 -27.51
N VAL A 378 0.31 4.34 -26.83
CA VAL A 378 -0.28 3.15 -27.47
C VAL A 378 -1.71 3.01 -26.97
N ASP A 379 -2.67 3.13 -27.88
CA ASP A 379 -4.10 3.06 -27.56
C ASP A 379 -4.67 1.65 -27.67
N ASP A 380 -4.05 0.80 -28.49
CA ASP A 380 -4.51 -0.56 -28.77
C ASP A 380 -3.33 -1.55 -28.76
N ALA A 381 -3.55 -2.73 -28.20
CA ALA A 381 -2.56 -3.80 -28.17
C ALA A 381 -2.04 -4.20 -29.58
N ARG A 382 -2.80 -3.93 -30.62
CA ARG A 382 -2.39 -4.17 -32.02
C ARG A 382 -1.23 -3.29 -32.50
N ASP A 383 -1.00 -2.16 -31.82
CA ASP A 383 0.07 -1.19 -32.15
C ASP A 383 1.33 -1.38 -31.27
N MET A 384 1.41 -2.49 -30.54
CA MET A 384 2.50 -2.81 -29.61
C MET A 384 3.90 -2.81 -30.23
N GLU A 385 4.02 -3.07 -31.55
CA GLU A 385 5.31 -3.07 -32.25
C GLU A 385 6.00 -1.69 -32.23
N ARG A 386 5.26 -0.61 -31.98
CA ARG A 386 5.79 0.74 -31.84
C ARG A 386 6.69 0.91 -30.63
N VAL A 387 6.49 0.12 -29.56
CA VAL A 387 7.29 0.21 -28.33
C VAL A 387 8.62 -0.51 -28.50
N GLN A 388 9.70 0.25 -28.40
CA GLN A 388 11.05 -0.27 -28.48
C GLN A 388 11.63 -0.50 -27.07
N PRO A 389 12.66 -1.34 -26.92
CA PRO A 389 13.34 -1.51 -25.64
C PRO A 389 13.85 -0.16 -25.09
N GLY A 390 13.48 0.16 -23.87
CA GLY A 390 13.84 1.41 -23.20
C GLY A 390 12.83 2.55 -23.34
N ASP A 391 11.74 2.36 -24.09
CA ASP A 391 10.65 3.33 -24.16
C ASP A 391 9.82 3.34 -22.85
N VAL A 392 9.16 4.44 -22.58
CA VAL A 392 8.13 4.56 -21.52
C VAL A 392 6.77 4.32 -22.16
N LEU A 393 6.14 3.20 -21.85
CA LEU A 393 4.80 2.86 -22.32
C LEU A 393 3.74 3.74 -21.66
N VAL A 394 2.95 4.46 -22.43
CA VAL A 394 1.83 5.29 -21.93
C VAL A 394 0.54 4.86 -22.62
N THR A 395 -0.46 4.46 -21.82
CA THR A 395 -1.75 3.98 -22.33
C THR A 395 -2.90 4.31 -21.37
N ASP A 396 -4.15 4.12 -21.81
CA ASP A 396 -5.32 4.32 -20.94
C ASP A 396 -5.38 3.25 -19.83
N MET A 397 -5.26 1.98 -20.20
CA MET A 397 -5.18 0.83 -19.30
C MET A 397 -4.52 -0.35 -20.02
N THR A 398 -4.08 -1.36 -19.27
CA THR A 398 -3.55 -2.59 -19.84
C THR A 398 -4.43 -3.79 -19.49
N ASP A 399 -4.41 -4.79 -20.33
CA ASP A 399 -4.97 -6.12 -20.11
C ASP A 399 -3.87 -7.20 -20.36
N PRO A 400 -4.13 -8.49 -20.10
CA PRO A 400 -3.12 -9.53 -20.24
C PRO A 400 -2.45 -9.65 -21.62
N ASN A 401 -3.03 -9.10 -22.68
CA ASN A 401 -2.39 -9.11 -24.00
C ASN A 401 -1.22 -8.13 -24.11
N TRP A 402 -1.08 -7.20 -23.15
CA TRP A 402 -0.02 -6.19 -23.13
C TRP A 402 1.31 -6.69 -22.55
N GLU A 403 1.35 -7.88 -21.94
CA GLU A 403 2.57 -8.39 -21.29
C GLU A 403 3.81 -8.40 -22.21
N PRO A 404 3.74 -8.81 -23.49
CA PRO A 404 4.90 -8.80 -24.39
C PRO A 404 5.51 -7.41 -24.62
N VAL A 405 4.68 -6.37 -24.64
CA VAL A 405 5.16 -5.00 -24.80
C VAL A 405 5.66 -4.40 -23.49
N MET A 406 5.00 -4.72 -22.38
CA MET A 406 5.42 -4.27 -21.06
C MET A 406 6.84 -4.74 -20.72
N LYS A 407 7.26 -5.92 -21.16
CA LYS A 407 8.63 -6.45 -21.02
C LYS A 407 9.73 -5.61 -21.68
N ARG A 408 9.38 -4.82 -22.69
CA ARG A 408 10.33 -3.95 -23.42
C ARG A 408 10.43 -2.56 -22.80
N ALA A 409 9.40 -2.15 -22.08
CA ALA A 409 9.30 -0.82 -21.51
C ALA A 409 10.32 -0.61 -20.38
N SER A 410 10.87 0.59 -20.29
CA SER A 410 11.67 1.05 -19.14
C SER A 410 10.79 1.46 -17.98
N ALA A 411 9.56 1.88 -18.26
CA ALA A 411 8.51 2.22 -17.29
C ALA A 411 7.12 2.15 -17.96
N ILE A 412 6.08 2.09 -17.13
CA ILE A 412 4.68 2.06 -17.57
C ILE A 412 3.91 3.21 -16.93
N VAL A 413 3.06 3.87 -17.71
CA VAL A 413 2.17 4.94 -17.22
C VAL A 413 0.76 4.67 -17.73
N THR A 414 -0.24 4.63 -16.82
CA THR A 414 -1.64 4.42 -17.22
C THR A 414 -2.56 5.48 -16.65
N ASN A 415 -3.61 5.83 -17.41
CA ASN A 415 -4.65 6.73 -16.92
C ASN A 415 -5.47 6.08 -15.81
N ARG A 416 -5.77 4.79 -15.94
CA ARG A 416 -6.62 4.04 -15.02
C ARG A 416 -5.82 2.98 -14.28
N GLY A 417 -6.39 2.54 -13.17
CA GLY A 417 -5.89 1.44 -12.36
C GLY A 417 -5.42 1.87 -10.99
N GLY A 418 -5.41 0.91 -10.08
CA GLY A 418 -4.87 1.00 -8.73
C GLY A 418 -3.74 -0.01 -8.55
N ARG A 419 -3.31 -0.24 -7.31
CA ARG A 419 -2.21 -1.16 -6.97
C ARG A 419 -2.45 -2.62 -7.37
N THR A 420 -3.68 -2.98 -7.66
CA THR A 420 -4.12 -4.35 -7.98
C THR A 420 -4.49 -4.53 -9.44
N CYS A 421 -4.33 -3.50 -10.27
CA CYS A 421 -4.61 -3.61 -11.70
C CYS A 421 -3.56 -4.45 -12.43
N HIS A 422 -3.90 -4.90 -13.62
CA HIS A 422 -3.01 -5.71 -14.46
C HIS A 422 -1.64 -5.03 -14.68
N ALA A 423 -1.62 -3.72 -15.02
CA ALA A 423 -0.37 -2.96 -15.16
C ALA A 423 0.51 -3.04 -13.90
N ALA A 424 -0.10 -2.92 -12.71
CA ALA A 424 0.61 -2.96 -11.45
C ALA A 424 1.18 -4.36 -11.14
N ILE A 425 0.39 -5.41 -11.36
CA ILE A 425 0.82 -6.81 -11.13
C ILE A 425 2.01 -7.14 -12.03
N ILE A 426 1.87 -6.92 -13.34
CA ILE A 426 2.94 -7.25 -14.31
C ILE A 426 4.18 -6.37 -14.09
N ALA A 427 4.03 -5.09 -13.76
CA ALA A 427 5.17 -4.22 -13.45
C ALA A 427 5.99 -4.75 -12.26
N ARG A 428 5.33 -5.26 -11.21
CA ARG A 428 6.01 -5.91 -10.08
C ARG A 428 6.72 -7.20 -10.50
N GLU A 429 6.05 -8.06 -11.25
CA GLU A 429 6.63 -9.31 -11.76
C GLU A 429 7.86 -9.07 -12.64
N LEU A 430 7.82 -8.05 -13.48
CA LEU A 430 8.92 -7.66 -14.36
C LEU A 430 10.00 -6.82 -13.65
N GLY A 431 9.70 -6.32 -12.43
CA GLY A 431 10.58 -5.45 -11.68
C GLY A 431 10.84 -4.09 -12.35
N ILE A 432 9.88 -3.56 -13.10
CA ILE A 432 9.93 -2.24 -13.72
C ILE A 432 9.01 -1.25 -12.99
N PRO A 433 9.33 0.05 -12.95
CA PRO A 433 8.47 1.04 -12.32
C PRO A 433 7.20 1.27 -13.15
N ALA A 434 6.06 1.45 -12.46
CA ALA A 434 4.86 1.91 -13.12
C ALA A 434 4.15 3.00 -12.31
N VAL A 435 3.52 3.94 -13.02
CA VAL A 435 2.66 4.96 -12.43
C VAL A 435 1.26 4.78 -13.00
N VAL A 436 0.34 4.34 -12.16
CA VAL A 436 -1.02 3.99 -12.58
C VAL A 436 -2.05 4.98 -12.01
N GLY A 437 -3.22 5.07 -12.66
CA GLY A 437 -4.29 5.96 -12.20
C GLY A 437 -4.00 7.44 -12.37
N CYS A 438 -3.25 7.83 -13.40
CA CYS A 438 -2.88 9.22 -13.66
C CYS A 438 -4.05 10.09 -14.14
N GLY A 439 -5.17 9.49 -14.55
CA GLY A 439 -6.35 10.18 -15.05
C GLY A 439 -6.25 10.62 -16.51
N ASP A 440 -5.24 11.38 -16.87
CA ASP A 440 -5.13 12.05 -18.17
C ASP A 440 -3.70 12.05 -18.76
N ALA A 441 -2.85 11.13 -18.37
CA ALA A 441 -1.46 11.05 -18.83
C ALA A 441 -1.36 10.93 -20.36
N THR A 442 -2.26 10.18 -21.01
CA THR A 442 -2.32 10.03 -22.47
C THR A 442 -2.61 11.35 -23.21
N HIS A 443 -3.18 12.33 -22.53
CA HIS A 443 -3.42 13.68 -23.08
C HIS A 443 -2.31 14.68 -22.72
N LYS A 444 -1.63 14.49 -21.61
CA LYS A 444 -0.57 15.38 -21.12
C LYS A 444 0.80 15.05 -21.68
N LEU A 445 1.05 13.77 -21.94
CA LEU A 445 2.31 13.31 -22.47
C LEU A 445 2.23 13.20 -24.01
N SER A 446 3.24 13.72 -24.70
CA SER A 446 3.31 13.63 -26.16
C SER A 446 4.21 12.47 -26.56
N ASP A 447 3.87 11.78 -27.65
CA ASP A 447 4.67 10.68 -28.19
C ASP A 447 6.10 11.15 -28.52
N GLY A 448 7.09 10.41 -28.12
CA GLY A 448 8.51 10.67 -28.36
C GLY A 448 9.20 11.64 -27.40
N ILE A 449 8.51 12.33 -26.50
CA ILE A 449 9.18 13.17 -25.49
C ILE A 449 9.96 12.30 -24.51
N ALA A 450 11.13 12.77 -24.09
CA ALA A 450 11.91 12.10 -23.05
C ALA A 450 11.32 12.40 -21.65
N VAL A 451 11.14 11.37 -20.86
CA VAL A 451 10.62 11.50 -19.48
C VAL A 451 11.37 10.58 -18.53
N THR A 452 11.28 10.92 -17.24
CA THR A 452 11.73 10.07 -16.13
C THR A 452 10.51 9.74 -15.27
N VAL A 453 10.25 8.47 -15.08
CA VAL A 453 9.17 7.91 -14.27
C VAL A 453 9.75 7.46 -12.94
N SER A 454 9.40 8.17 -11.87
CA SER A 454 9.90 7.89 -10.52
C SER A 454 8.82 7.26 -9.65
N CYS A 455 9.13 6.10 -9.09
CA CYS A 455 8.36 5.43 -8.04
C CYS A 455 9.12 5.38 -6.71
N SER A 456 10.28 6.08 -6.59
CA SER A 456 11.14 6.04 -5.41
C SER A 456 10.82 7.10 -4.34
N GLU A 457 9.77 7.89 -4.54
CA GLU A 457 9.46 9.04 -3.68
C GLU A 457 8.24 8.79 -2.76
N GLY A 458 7.76 7.57 -2.71
CA GLY A 458 6.62 7.14 -1.89
C GLY A 458 5.44 6.64 -2.72
N ASP A 459 4.24 6.73 -2.17
CA ASP A 459 3.01 6.22 -2.79
C ASP A 459 2.60 6.97 -4.07
N THR A 460 3.09 8.19 -4.26
CA THR A 460 2.85 8.97 -5.47
C THR A 460 3.99 8.77 -6.45
N GLY A 461 3.66 8.22 -7.60
CA GLY A 461 4.57 8.13 -8.74
C GLY A 461 4.52 9.43 -9.55
N ASN A 462 5.68 9.89 -9.96
CA ASN A 462 5.84 11.12 -10.73
C ASN A 462 6.43 10.84 -12.12
N VAL A 463 5.89 11.50 -13.13
CA VAL A 463 6.45 11.53 -14.48
C VAL A 463 7.07 12.90 -14.69
N TYR A 464 8.40 12.95 -14.74
CA TYR A 464 9.17 14.17 -14.88
C TYR A 464 9.55 14.43 -16.34
N GLU A 465 9.60 15.70 -16.74
CA GLU A 465 10.09 16.12 -18.05
C GLU A 465 11.60 15.89 -18.15
N GLY A 466 12.05 15.24 -19.23
CA GLY A 466 13.47 14.98 -19.49
C GLY A 466 14.04 13.74 -18.78
N LEU A 467 15.33 13.50 -19.03
CA LEU A 467 16.08 12.39 -18.43
C LEU A 467 16.81 12.91 -17.19
N LEU A 468 16.40 12.46 -16.01
CA LEU A 468 17.03 12.81 -14.75
C LEU A 468 18.07 11.76 -14.33
N GLU A 469 19.17 12.21 -13.76
CA GLU A 469 20.19 11.33 -13.21
C GLU A 469 19.68 10.62 -11.96
N THR A 470 19.86 9.29 -11.92
CA THR A 470 19.42 8.44 -10.82
C THR A 470 20.61 7.78 -10.18
N GLU A 471 20.69 7.86 -8.87
CA GLU A 471 21.65 7.13 -8.05
C GLU A 471 21.01 5.81 -7.58
N VAL A 472 21.72 4.70 -7.76
CA VAL A 472 21.28 3.38 -7.29
C VAL A 472 22.27 2.91 -6.23
N THR A 473 21.78 2.70 -5.01
CA THR A 473 22.58 2.14 -3.90
C THR A 473 22.12 0.73 -3.59
N GLU A 474 23.06 -0.20 -3.44
CA GLU A 474 22.77 -1.58 -3.02
C GLU A 474 23.13 -1.73 -1.54
N THR A 475 22.20 -2.31 -0.76
CA THR A 475 22.48 -2.61 0.64
C THR A 475 23.36 -3.84 0.73
N ALA A 476 24.53 -3.73 1.36
CA ALA A 476 25.43 -4.85 1.55
C ALA A 476 24.89 -5.82 2.63
N ASP A 477 24.93 -7.11 2.35
CA ASP A 477 24.57 -8.17 3.29
C ASP A 477 25.69 -8.40 4.34
N GLY A 478 25.27 -8.75 5.56
CA GLY A 478 26.17 -9.20 6.63
C GLY A 478 25.70 -8.77 8.02
N PRO A 479 26.14 -9.48 9.07
CA PRO A 479 25.77 -9.13 10.44
C PRO A 479 26.32 -7.77 10.83
N LEU A 480 25.48 -6.99 11.52
CA LEU A 480 25.88 -5.68 12.05
C LEU A 480 26.57 -5.86 13.42
N PRO A 481 27.63 -5.07 13.72
CA PRO A 481 28.31 -5.15 15.00
C PRO A 481 27.40 -4.67 16.15
N PRO A 482 27.50 -5.26 17.34
CA PRO A 482 26.81 -4.74 18.52
C PRO A 482 27.42 -3.37 18.91
N LEU A 483 26.53 -2.43 19.22
CA LEU A 483 26.92 -1.10 19.69
C LEU A 483 26.35 -0.81 21.08
N PRO A 484 27.00 0.01 21.90
CA PRO A 484 26.48 0.42 23.20
C PRO A 484 25.35 1.47 23.06
N THR A 485 25.18 2.06 21.89
CA THR A 485 24.21 3.11 21.53
C THR A 485 23.22 2.57 20.53
N LYS A 486 21.96 2.96 20.65
CA LYS A 486 20.92 2.57 19.70
C LYS A 486 21.06 3.33 18.37
N ILE A 487 21.01 2.61 17.28
CA ILE A 487 20.91 3.20 15.94
C ILE A 487 19.43 3.26 15.56
N MET A 488 18.93 4.48 15.41
CA MET A 488 17.55 4.81 15.06
C MET A 488 17.51 5.49 13.70
N MET A 489 16.32 5.77 13.20
CA MET A 489 16.14 6.44 11.91
C MET A 489 15.44 7.79 12.03
N ASN A 490 15.72 8.68 11.08
CA ASN A 490 14.94 9.85 10.76
C ASN A 490 13.90 9.47 9.69
N VAL A 491 12.61 9.53 10.01
CA VAL A 491 11.53 9.20 9.08
C VAL A 491 10.61 10.42 8.92
N GLY A 492 10.65 11.03 7.75
CA GLY A 492 9.77 12.18 7.44
C GLY A 492 8.50 11.75 6.72
N ASN A 493 8.62 10.88 5.71
CA ASN A 493 7.51 10.45 4.86
C ASN A 493 6.87 9.15 5.36
N PRO A 494 5.59 9.18 5.82
CA PRO A 494 4.88 7.97 6.26
C PRO A 494 4.75 6.90 5.16
N GLN A 495 4.71 7.32 3.90
CA GLN A 495 4.53 6.40 2.76
C GLN A 495 5.72 5.45 2.57
N LEU A 496 6.91 5.86 3.04
CA LEU A 496 8.12 5.03 3.00
C LEU A 496 8.38 4.27 4.30
N ALA A 497 7.51 4.41 5.31
CA ALA A 497 7.75 3.84 6.63
C ALA A 497 7.86 2.31 6.62
N PHE A 498 7.03 1.63 5.85
CA PHE A 498 7.06 0.16 5.74
C PHE A 498 8.35 -0.35 5.10
N GLU A 499 8.87 0.36 4.10
CA GLU A 499 10.16 0.06 3.50
C GLU A 499 11.30 0.30 4.50
N PHE A 500 11.31 1.48 5.14
CA PHE A 500 12.36 1.85 6.07
C PHE A 500 12.41 0.94 7.30
N ALA A 501 11.26 0.45 7.76
CA ALA A 501 11.20 -0.46 8.89
C ALA A 501 11.93 -1.79 8.67
N GLN A 502 12.14 -2.19 7.40
CA GLN A 502 12.88 -3.40 7.03
C GLN A 502 14.40 -3.20 7.04
N ILE A 503 14.88 -1.95 7.00
CA ILE A 503 16.29 -1.65 7.22
C ILE A 503 16.61 -1.93 8.69
N PRO A 504 17.76 -2.55 9.02
CA PRO A 504 18.16 -2.76 10.41
C PRO A 504 18.11 -1.46 11.23
N ASN A 505 17.31 -1.46 12.31
CA ASN A 505 17.15 -0.26 13.15
C ASN A 505 16.61 -0.62 14.53
N GLN A 506 16.66 0.33 15.45
CA GLN A 506 16.15 0.20 16.82
C GLN A 506 15.04 1.25 17.14
N GLY A 507 14.34 1.72 16.10
CA GLY A 507 13.22 2.64 16.19
C GLY A 507 13.43 3.92 15.38
N VAL A 508 12.54 4.88 15.58
CA VAL A 508 12.55 6.20 14.93
C VAL A 508 12.88 7.27 15.97
N GLY A 509 14.03 7.92 15.82
CA GLY A 509 14.44 9.00 16.72
C GLY A 509 13.91 10.38 16.34
N LEU A 510 13.43 10.51 15.09
CA LEU A 510 12.74 11.72 14.63
C LEU A 510 11.72 11.38 13.54
N ALA A 511 10.44 11.47 13.88
CA ALA A 511 9.35 11.58 12.92
C ALA A 511 8.85 13.03 12.88
N ARG A 512 8.73 13.60 11.68
CA ARG A 512 8.41 15.03 11.49
C ARG A 512 6.98 15.21 11.03
N LEU A 513 6.16 15.90 11.83
CA LEU A 513 4.77 16.21 11.44
C LEU A 513 4.66 17.13 10.24
N GLU A 514 5.65 17.98 9.99
CA GLU A 514 5.66 18.91 8.86
C GLU A 514 5.50 18.20 7.52
N PHE A 515 6.11 17.03 7.35
CA PHE A 515 5.94 16.22 6.14
C PHE A 515 4.50 15.74 5.96
N ILE A 516 3.86 15.32 7.06
CA ILE A 516 2.46 14.88 7.05
C ILE A 516 1.55 16.06 6.71
N ILE A 517 1.75 17.20 7.39
CA ILE A 517 0.93 18.40 7.19
C ILE A 517 1.08 18.95 5.76
N ASN A 518 2.32 19.05 5.25
CA ASN A 518 2.56 19.54 3.90
C ASN A 518 1.98 18.62 2.81
N ASN A 519 2.22 17.31 2.93
CA ASN A 519 1.94 16.40 1.82
C ASN A 519 0.54 15.79 1.87
N ASN A 520 -0.01 15.57 3.07
CA ASN A 520 -1.29 14.88 3.23
C ASN A 520 -2.45 15.83 3.54
N ILE A 521 -2.17 17.06 4.01
CA ILE A 521 -3.18 18.06 4.37
C ILE A 521 -3.09 19.26 3.44
N GLY A 522 -1.94 19.94 3.38
CA GLY A 522 -1.68 21.07 2.50
C GLY A 522 -2.42 22.37 2.85
N VAL A 523 -3.21 22.38 3.93
CA VAL A 523 -4.04 23.51 4.37
C VAL A 523 -3.56 24.02 5.72
N HIS A 524 -3.54 25.35 5.90
CA HIS A 524 -3.23 25.96 7.19
C HIS A 524 -4.28 25.58 8.26
N PRO A 525 -3.90 25.18 9.49
CA PRO A 525 -4.85 24.72 10.50
C PRO A 525 -5.90 25.76 10.88
N LYS A 526 -5.58 27.07 10.88
CA LYS A 526 -6.59 28.11 11.10
C LYS A 526 -7.65 28.16 10.01
N ALA A 527 -7.28 27.88 8.75
CA ALA A 527 -8.27 27.82 7.67
C ALA A 527 -9.26 26.66 7.85
N ILE A 528 -8.81 25.57 8.45
CA ILE A 528 -9.65 24.44 8.86
C ILE A 528 -10.62 24.84 9.97
N LEU A 529 -10.12 25.57 10.99
CA LEU A 529 -10.91 25.98 12.15
C LEU A 529 -11.92 27.08 11.81
N ASP A 530 -11.55 28.02 10.93
CA ASP A 530 -12.43 29.11 10.50
C ASP A 530 -13.49 28.67 9.49
N TRP A 531 -13.35 27.48 8.88
CA TRP A 531 -14.36 26.95 7.96
C TRP A 531 -15.72 26.80 8.69
N PRO A 532 -16.89 27.19 8.07
CA PRO A 532 -17.06 27.64 6.69
C PRO A 532 -16.91 29.16 6.47
N ASN A 533 -16.43 29.93 7.46
CA ASN A 533 -16.39 31.39 7.47
C ASN A 533 -15.12 31.94 6.79
N VAL A 534 -14.68 31.31 5.72
CA VAL A 534 -13.55 31.73 4.88
C VAL A 534 -14.06 32.20 3.52
N ASP A 535 -13.19 32.82 2.71
CA ASP A 535 -13.58 33.24 1.34
C ASP A 535 -13.96 32.03 0.47
N ALA A 536 -14.67 32.28 -0.62
CA ALA A 536 -15.25 31.25 -1.47
C ALA A 536 -14.21 30.31 -2.13
N ASP A 537 -13.01 30.84 -2.45
CA ASP A 537 -11.95 30.06 -3.10
C ASP A 537 -11.30 29.12 -2.09
N LEU A 538 -10.97 29.64 -0.92
CA LEU A 538 -10.42 28.85 0.18
C LEU A 538 -11.43 27.80 0.65
N LYS A 539 -12.71 28.16 0.75
CA LYS A 539 -13.78 27.21 1.09
C LYS A 539 -13.83 26.05 0.10
N ARG A 540 -13.82 26.33 -1.22
CA ARG A 540 -13.82 25.26 -2.25
C ARG A 540 -12.59 24.37 -2.18
N ALA A 541 -11.42 24.95 -1.91
CA ALA A 541 -10.19 24.19 -1.75
C ALA A 541 -10.26 23.26 -0.54
N VAL A 542 -10.72 23.74 0.60
CA VAL A 542 -10.91 22.96 1.83
C VAL A 542 -11.94 21.85 1.62
N ASP A 543 -13.11 22.17 1.03
CA ASP A 543 -14.17 21.20 0.73
C ASP A 543 -13.67 20.07 -0.22
N ALA A 544 -12.79 20.40 -1.16
CA ALA A 544 -12.25 19.43 -2.10
C ALA A 544 -11.28 18.45 -1.43
N LEU A 545 -10.42 18.94 -0.52
CA LEU A 545 -9.42 18.14 0.18
C LEU A 545 -10.03 17.30 1.31
N SER A 546 -11.07 17.80 1.98
CA SER A 546 -11.71 17.12 3.11
C SER A 546 -12.77 16.08 2.70
N ARG A 547 -12.90 15.76 1.42
CA ARG A 547 -13.84 14.72 0.94
C ARG A 547 -13.58 13.39 1.64
N GLY A 548 -14.66 12.68 1.97
CA GLY A 548 -14.59 11.41 2.67
C GLY A 548 -14.46 11.52 4.19
N HIS A 549 -14.36 12.73 4.73
CA HIS A 549 -14.33 13.01 6.16
C HIS A 549 -15.59 13.74 6.64
N GLU A 550 -15.94 13.61 7.89
CA GLU A 550 -17.14 14.22 8.47
C GLU A 550 -17.11 15.76 8.43
N SER A 551 -15.91 16.32 8.55
CA SER A 551 -15.69 17.77 8.53
C SER A 551 -14.23 18.07 8.17
N PRO A 552 -13.88 19.30 7.77
CA PRO A 552 -12.50 19.72 7.59
C PRO A 552 -11.66 19.55 8.88
N ARG A 553 -12.24 19.75 10.06
CA ARG A 553 -11.59 19.51 11.32
C ARG A 553 -11.24 18.03 11.51
N ALA A 554 -12.20 17.14 11.26
CA ALA A 554 -11.97 15.69 11.30
C ALA A 554 -10.90 15.28 10.27
N PHE A 555 -10.94 15.82 9.05
CA PHE A 555 -9.93 15.58 8.02
C PHE A 555 -8.51 15.90 8.51
N TYR A 556 -8.30 17.07 9.17
CA TYR A 556 -6.99 17.45 9.68
C TYR A 556 -6.48 16.45 10.73
N VAL A 557 -7.32 16.16 11.74
CA VAL A 557 -6.99 15.22 12.82
C VAL A 557 -6.74 13.81 12.27
N ASP A 558 -7.61 13.33 11.38
CA ASP A 558 -7.47 12.02 10.74
C ASP A 558 -6.14 11.91 9.99
N LYS A 559 -5.79 12.90 9.16
CA LYS A 559 -4.57 12.84 8.36
C LYS A 559 -3.29 12.92 9.19
N VAL A 560 -3.28 13.71 10.26
CA VAL A 560 -2.15 13.69 11.20
C VAL A 560 -2.07 12.34 11.91
N ALA A 561 -3.19 11.82 12.41
CA ALA A 561 -3.23 10.53 13.09
C ALA A 561 -2.82 9.38 12.17
N GLU A 562 -3.36 9.33 10.94
CA GLU A 562 -3.00 8.31 9.94
C GLU A 562 -1.51 8.33 9.58
N GLY A 563 -0.92 9.51 9.40
CA GLY A 563 0.50 9.65 9.11
C GLY A 563 1.39 9.14 10.25
N VAL A 564 1.09 9.54 11.48
CA VAL A 564 1.82 9.09 12.67
C VAL A 564 1.59 7.60 12.91
N ALA A 565 0.34 7.12 12.81
CA ALA A 565 0.00 5.72 13.00
C ALA A 565 0.69 4.81 11.99
N THR A 566 0.84 5.25 10.73
CA THR A 566 1.56 4.50 9.70
C THR A 566 3.02 4.30 10.09
N ILE A 567 3.70 5.37 10.56
CA ILE A 567 5.08 5.25 11.04
C ILE A 567 5.14 4.38 12.30
N ALA A 568 4.27 4.62 13.27
CA ALA A 568 4.26 3.86 14.52
C ALA A 568 3.99 2.37 14.32
N ALA A 569 3.07 2.01 13.44
CA ALA A 569 2.77 0.63 13.08
C ALA A 569 3.93 -0.06 12.35
N ALA A 570 4.57 0.64 11.41
CA ALA A 570 5.73 0.12 10.69
C ALA A 570 6.89 -0.27 11.62
N PHE A 571 7.08 0.49 12.68
CA PHE A 571 8.17 0.26 13.63
C PHE A 571 7.73 -0.44 14.93
N TRP A 572 6.46 -0.82 15.04
CA TRP A 572 5.97 -1.53 16.22
C TRP A 572 6.78 -2.80 16.53
N PRO A 573 7.14 -3.11 17.82
CA PRO A 573 6.93 -2.32 19.04
C PRO A 573 8.08 -1.33 19.35
N ARG A 574 9.01 -1.08 18.41
CA ARG A 574 10.15 -0.17 18.57
C ARG A 574 9.67 1.28 18.78
N PRO A 575 10.38 2.10 19.58
CA PRO A 575 9.95 3.47 19.88
C PRO A 575 9.94 4.34 18.63
N VAL A 576 8.98 5.26 18.57
CA VAL A 576 8.86 6.29 17.53
C VAL A 576 8.69 7.65 18.20
N ILE A 577 9.73 8.49 18.12
CA ILE A 577 9.72 9.84 18.68
C ILE A 577 9.17 10.80 17.63
N VAL A 578 7.96 11.30 17.87
CA VAL A 578 7.24 12.21 16.98
C VAL A 578 7.49 13.64 17.42
N ARG A 579 8.15 14.42 16.58
CA ARG A 579 8.30 15.86 16.80
C ARG A 579 7.00 16.57 16.44
N LEU A 580 6.43 17.28 17.39
CA LEU A 580 5.32 18.18 17.19
C LEU A 580 5.71 19.26 16.17
N SER A 581 4.74 19.86 15.50
CA SER A 581 5.00 20.71 14.33
C SER A 581 5.93 21.90 14.64
N ASP A 582 6.96 22.08 13.83
CA ASP A 582 7.97 23.12 13.98
C ASP A 582 8.05 24.00 12.71
N PHE A 583 6.88 24.36 12.18
CA PHE A 583 6.83 25.28 11.05
C PHE A 583 7.22 26.68 11.46
N LYS A 584 8.05 27.30 10.64
CA LYS A 584 8.28 28.73 10.64
C LYS A 584 7.10 29.45 9.99
N SER A 585 6.93 30.74 10.27
CA SER A 585 5.85 31.54 9.68
C SER A 585 5.90 31.56 8.14
N ASN A 586 7.08 31.64 7.54
CA ASN A 586 7.26 31.58 6.08
C ASN A 586 6.92 30.20 5.46
N GLU A 587 7.00 29.12 6.23
CA GLU A 587 6.62 27.77 5.81
C GLU A 587 5.11 27.58 5.92
N TYR A 588 4.50 27.91 7.05
CA TYR A 588 3.04 27.90 7.22
C TYR A 588 2.33 28.81 6.19
N ARG A 589 2.96 29.93 5.83
CA ARG A 589 2.43 30.87 4.83
C ARG A 589 2.25 30.25 3.45
N LYS A 590 3.02 29.18 3.12
CA LYS A 590 2.93 28.46 1.84
C LYS A 590 1.75 27.48 1.79
N LEU A 591 1.19 27.09 2.93
CA LEU A 591 0.01 26.25 2.96
C LEU A 591 -1.22 27.01 2.43
N ILE A 592 -2.20 26.26 1.92
CA ILE A 592 -3.46 26.85 1.44
C ILE A 592 -4.11 27.67 2.58
N GLY A 593 -4.38 28.92 2.32
CA GLY A 593 -4.88 29.89 3.29
C GLY A 593 -3.81 30.51 4.21
N GLY A 594 -2.56 30.01 4.19
CA GLY A 594 -1.51 30.42 5.13
C GLY A 594 -1.16 31.90 5.08
N SER A 595 -1.15 32.52 3.89
CA SER A 595 -0.87 33.96 3.74
C SER A 595 -1.85 34.88 4.46
N ARG A 596 -3.04 34.38 4.81
CA ARG A 596 -4.08 35.12 5.56
C ARG A 596 -3.77 35.19 7.05
N TYR A 597 -3.11 34.16 7.58
CA TYR A 597 -2.97 33.94 9.03
C TYR A 597 -1.56 34.16 9.55
N GLU A 598 -0.55 34.04 8.70
CA GLU A 598 0.84 34.12 9.13
C GLU A 598 1.44 35.49 8.93
N PRO A 599 2.13 36.01 9.96
CA PRO A 599 2.83 37.30 9.85
C PRO A 599 4.03 37.20 8.89
N GLU A 600 4.47 38.33 8.40
CA GLU A 600 5.79 38.46 7.76
C GLU A 600 6.82 38.76 8.86
N GLU A 601 7.76 37.87 9.05
CA GLU A 601 8.85 38.03 9.99
C GLU A 601 10.16 38.27 9.24
N GLU A 602 10.98 39.19 9.70
CA GLU A 602 12.32 39.46 9.11
C GLU A 602 13.24 38.25 9.23
N ASN A 603 13.15 37.51 10.36
CA ASN A 603 13.89 36.30 10.61
C ASN A 603 12.97 35.17 11.15
N PRO A 604 12.25 34.45 10.29
CA PRO A 604 11.38 33.36 10.72
C PRO A 604 12.09 32.25 11.48
N MET A 605 13.40 32.11 11.29
CA MET A 605 14.21 31.09 11.98
C MET A 605 14.24 31.32 13.50
N LEU A 606 14.27 32.57 13.95
CA LEU A 606 14.27 33.01 15.35
C LEU A 606 12.88 33.44 15.85
N GLY A 607 11.90 33.41 14.93
CA GLY A 607 10.59 33.99 15.14
C GLY A 607 9.58 33.05 15.81
N PHE A 608 8.33 33.12 15.37
CA PHE A 608 7.19 32.43 15.95
C PHE A 608 7.13 30.97 15.48
N ARG A 609 7.85 30.07 16.19
CA ARG A 609 7.94 28.65 15.90
C ARG A 609 8.04 27.80 17.16
N GLY A 610 7.76 26.48 17.04
CA GLY A 610 7.92 25.50 18.11
C GLY A 610 7.07 25.81 19.34
N ALA A 611 7.60 25.61 20.54
CA ALA A 611 6.89 25.70 21.81
C ALA A 611 6.17 27.04 22.04
N SER A 612 6.79 28.19 21.64
CA SER A 612 6.16 29.50 21.76
C SER A 612 4.86 29.63 20.97
N ARG A 613 4.76 28.92 19.84
CA ARG A 613 3.54 28.90 19.03
C ARG A 613 2.43 28.15 19.74
N TYR A 614 2.73 27.01 20.37
CA TYR A 614 1.72 26.18 21.04
C TYR A 614 1.06 26.87 22.23
N VAL A 615 1.86 27.61 23.03
CA VAL A 615 1.37 28.29 24.21
C VAL A 615 0.74 29.65 23.90
N SER A 616 0.84 30.13 22.66
CA SER A 616 0.21 31.38 22.22
C SER A 616 -1.30 31.20 22.10
N ALA A 617 -2.07 32.16 22.59
CA ALA A 617 -3.52 32.19 22.42
C ALA A 617 -3.94 32.17 20.94
N ASP A 618 -3.12 32.73 20.05
CA ASP A 618 -3.41 32.77 18.61
C ASP A 618 -3.31 31.42 17.91
N PHE A 619 -2.60 30.43 18.51
CA PHE A 619 -2.37 29.12 17.89
C PHE A 619 -2.83 27.94 18.75
N ALA A 620 -3.32 28.19 19.97
CA ALA A 620 -3.70 27.14 20.92
C ALA A 620 -4.74 26.15 20.34
N GLU A 621 -5.76 26.65 19.62
CA GLU A 621 -6.77 25.80 18.99
C GLU A 621 -6.19 24.96 17.85
N CYS A 622 -5.22 25.48 17.09
CA CYS A 622 -4.50 24.71 16.07
C CYS A 622 -3.68 23.58 16.69
N PHE A 623 -2.98 23.89 17.79
CA PHE A 623 -2.20 22.88 18.51
C PHE A 623 -3.07 21.80 19.15
N GLN A 624 -4.31 22.13 19.55
CA GLN A 624 -5.27 21.15 20.02
C GLN A 624 -5.55 20.06 18.98
N LEU A 625 -5.56 20.37 17.68
CA LEU A 625 -5.76 19.38 16.61
C LEU A 625 -4.63 18.34 16.59
N GLU A 626 -3.39 18.78 16.80
CA GLU A 626 -2.24 17.86 16.90
C GLU A 626 -2.33 16.99 18.15
N CYS A 627 -2.68 17.58 19.30
CA CYS A 627 -2.86 16.85 20.56
C CYS A 627 -3.96 15.78 20.44
N GLU A 628 -5.07 16.10 19.78
CA GLU A 628 -6.17 15.16 19.55
C GLU A 628 -5.72 13.99 18.67
N ALA A 629 -4.97 14.27 17.60
CA ALA A 629 -4.40 13.24 16.74
C ALA A 629 -3.44 12.31 17.50
N MET A 630 -2.53 12.87 18.33
CA MET A 630 -1.59 12.07 19.12
C MET A 630 -2.31 11.21 20.17
N ARG A 631 -3.32 11.73 20.81
CA ARG A 631 -4.14 10.97 21.77
C ARG A 631 -4.88 9.82 21.07
N ARG A 632 -5.47 10.09 19.91
CA ARG A 632 -6.14 9.05 19.10
C ARG A 632 -5.19 7.92 18.74
N VAL A 633 -3.99 8.24 18.26
CA VAL A 633 -2.97 7.24 17.91
C VAL A 633 -2.60 6.36 19.10
N ARG A 634 -2.40 6.97 20.27
CA ARG A 634 -1.97 6.22 21.45
C ARG A 634 -3.11 5.47 22.14
N ASP A 635 -4.24 6.14 22.38
CA ASP A 635 -5.30 5.62 23.24
C ASP A 635 -6.29 4.73 22.45
N GLU A 636 -6.76 5.21 21.30
CA GLU A 636 -7.76 4.52 20.49
C GLU A 636 -7.14 3.47 19.57
N MET A 637 -6.06 3.84 18.86
CA MET A 637 -5.36 2.92 17.95
C MET A 637 -4.36 2.01 18.68
N GLY A 638 -4.04 2.32 19.95
CA GLY A 638 -3.20 1.49 20.83
C GLY A 638 -1.71 1.52 20.51
N LEU A 639 -1.24 2.44 19.66
CA LEU A 639 0.16 2.57 19.26
C LEU A 639 0.97 3.33 20.33
N VAL A 640 1.12 2.71 21.49
CA VAL A 640 1.80 3.29 22.68
C VAL A 640 3.31 3.43 22.52
N ASN A 641 3.90 2.92 21.42
CA ASN A 641 5.30 3.14 21.08
C ASN A 641 5.59 4.57 20.56
N VAL A 642 4.56 5.40 20.39
CA VAL A 642 4.70 6.83 20.05
C VAL A 642 5.11 7.60 21.30
N GLU A 643 6.20 8.35 21.19
CA GLU A 643 6.69 9.33 22.16
C GLU A 643 6.63 10.72 21.54
N LEU A 644 6.47 11.77 22.33
CA LEU A 644 6.36 13.12 21.81
C LEU A 644 7.62 13.93 22.05
N MET A 645 8.04 14.70 21.06
CA MET A 645 9.17 15.62 21.12
C MET A 645 8.70 17.05 20.90
N VAL A 646 9.03 17.92 21.86
CA VAL A 646 8.72 19.35 21.81
C VAL A 646 9.90 20.11 21.21
N PRO A 647 9.72 20.76 20.03
CA PRO A 647 10.78 21.53 19.38
C PRO A 647 10.89 22.96 19.91
N PHE A 648 12.06 23.53 19.79
CA PHE A 648 12.36 24.94 19.92
C PHE A 648 11.88 25.60 21.22
N VAL A 649 12.18 24.96 22.35
CA VAL A 649 11.84 25.43 23.69
C VAL A 649 12.90 26.41 24.17
N ARG A 650 12.58 27.70 24.30
CA ARG A 650 13.56 28.76 24.57
C ARG A 650 13.91 28.92 26.03
N THR A 651 12.92 28.79 26.89
CA THR A 651 13.07 29.05 28.35
C THR A 651 12.46 27.94 29.20
N VAL A 652 12.92 27.81 30.44
CA VAL A 652 12.37 26.86 31.41
C VAL A 652 10.89 27.14 31.72
N GLY A 653 10.48 28.42 31.72
CA GLY A 653 9.07 28.80 31.87
C GLY A 653 8.20 28.32 30.70
N GLU A 654 8.72 28.41 29.45
CA GLU A 654 8.06 27.88 28.27
C GLU A 654 7.96 26.35 28.30
N ALA A 655 9.01 25.66 28.80
CA ALA A 655 9.00 24.21 29.02
C ALA A 655 7.87 23.78 29.98
N ALA A 656 7.74 24.47 31.12
CA ALA A 656 6.67 24.22 32.08
C ALA A 656 5.29 24.44 31.46
N ALA A 657 5.11 25.53 30.69
CA ALA A 657 3.84 25.88 30.07
C ALA A 657 3.41 24.85 29.01
N VAL A 658 4.32 24.40 28.13
CA VAL A 658 3.97 23.43 27.10
C VAL A 658 3.68 22.05 27.67
N VAL A 659 4.40 21.61 28.70
CA VAL A 659 4.13 20.35 29.39
C VAL A 659 2.76 20.36 30.08
N GLN A 660 2.42 21.49 30.73
CA GLN A 660 1.10 21.67 31.31
C GLN A 660 -0.01 21.70 30.25
N LEU A 661 0.23 22.34 29.10
CA LEU A 661 -0.71 22.38 27.98
C LEU A 661 -0.96 20.98 27.42
N LEU A 662 0.10 20.18 27.16
CA LEU A 662 -0.05 18.79 26.74
C LEU A 662 -0.85 17.96 27.75
N ALA A 663 -0.57 18.10 29.04
CA ALA A 663 -1.32 17.42 30.09
C ALA A 663 -2.81 17.80 30.10
N SER A 664 -3.15 19.08 29.88
CA SER A 664 -4.54 19.54 29.78
C SER A 664 -5.29 18.95 28.59
N HIS A 665 -4.58 18.54 27.53
CA HIS A 665 -5.13 17.83 26.38
C HIS A 665 -5.05 16.29 26.49
N GLY A 666 -4.75 15.74 27.69
CA GLY A 666 -4.70 14.30 27.93
C GLY A 666 -3.37 13.63 27.58
N LEU A 667 -2.33 14.42 27.26
CA LEU A 667 -0.98 13.95 26.92
C LEU A 667 0.01 14.21 28.08
N ALA A 668 -0.36 13.82 29.27
CA ALA A 668 0.50 13.94 30.44
C ALA A 668 1.65 12.92 30.42
N ARG A 669 2.82 13.27 30.97
CA ARG A 669 3.94 12.35 31.16
C ARG A 669 3.49 11.09 31.92
N GLY A 670 3.87 9.92 31.40
CA GLY A 670 3.49 8.63 31.96
C GLY A 670 2.04 8.22 31.72
N SER A 671 1.21 9.04 31.07
CA SER A 671 -0.17 8.66 30.71
C SER A 671 -0.20 7.45 29.79
N GLY A 672 -1.25 6.61 29.93
CA GLY A 672 -1.40 5.40 29.13
C GLY A 672 -0.44 4.27 29.51
N ALA A 673 0.25 4.36 30.66
CA ALA A 673 1.12 3.29 31.13
C ALA A 673 0.33 2.04 31.49
N ASN A 674 0.86 0.88 31.13
CA ASN A 674 0.38 -0.41 31.61
C ASN A 674 0.62 -0.56 33.12
N ALA A 675 0.07 -1.62 33.72
CA ALA A 675 0.24 -1.88 35.17
C ALA A 675 1.72 -2.06 35.59
N ASP A 676 2.58 -2.47 34.66
CA ASP A 676 4.04 -2.61 34.82
C ASP A 676 4.82 -1.32 34.54
N GLY A 677 4.13 -0.19 34.22
CA GLY A 677 4.71 1.09 33.87
C GLY A 677 5.20 1.19 32.40
N SER A 678 5.09 0.11 31.60
CA SER A 678 5.44 0.15 30.18
C SER A 678 4.39 0.93 29.36
N GLY A 679 4.77 1.42 28.19
CA GLY A 679 3.86 2.15 27.30
C GLY A 679 3.46 3.55 27.75
N GLY A 680 3.90 4.03 28.91
CA GLY A 680 3.64 5.39 29.36
C GLY A 680 4.24 6.43 28.43
N LEU A 681 3.51 7.54 28.22
CA LEU A 681 3.97 8.63 27.35
C LEU A 681 5.25 9.27 27.89
N ARG A 682 6.31 9.26 27.10
CA ARG A 682 7.50 10.05 27.33
C ARG A 682 7.43 11.36 26.57
N LEU A 683 7.81 12.44 27.26
CA LEU A 683 7.97 13.76 26.67
C LEU A 683 9.46 14.09 26.54
N ILE A 684 9.92 14.18 25.31
CA ILE A 684 11.31 14.49 24.96
C ILE A 684 11.39 15.97 24.55
N MET A 685 12.44 16.67 24.91
CA MET A 685 12.69 18.02 24.42
C MET A 685 13.73 17.97 23.29
N MET A 686 13.50 18.73 22.23
CA MET A 686 14.55 18.96 21.24
C MET A 686 15.54 19.97 21.81
N CYS A 687 16.76 19.50 22.08
CA CYS A 687 17.86 20.33 22.54
C CYS A 687 18.58 20.94 21.32
N GLU A 688 18.19 22.13 20.94
CA GLU A 688 18.61 22.74 19.67
C GLU A 688 18.93 24.24 19.79
N ILE A 689 18.81 24.79 21.01
CA ILE A 689 19.13 26.17 21.34
C ILE A 689 20.24 26.14 22.39
N PRO A 690 21.28 26.99 22.31
CA PRO A 690 22.38 27.00 23.30
C PRO A 690 21.90 27.07 24.75
N SER A 691 20.80 27.80 25.04
CA SER A 691 20.21 27.87 26.40
C SER A 691 19.77 26.51 26.94
N ASN A 692 19.36 25.58 26.05
CA ASN A 692 18.94 24.23 26.43
C ASN A 692 20.09 23.42 27.03
N ALA A 693 21.29 23.51 26.42
CA ALA A 693 22.49 22.86 26.94
C ALA A 693 23.06 23.58 28.18
N LEU A 694 22.94 24.91 28.25
CA LEU A 694 23.41 25.71 29.40
C LEU A 694 22.59 25.47 30.66
N LEU A 695 21.26 25.30 30.55
CA LEU A 695 20.33 25.08 31.65
C LEU A 695 19.73 23.68 31.60
N ALA A 696 20.53 22.69 31.17
CA ALA A 696 20.06 21.34 30.90
C ALA A 696 19.35 20.70 32.09
N GLU A 697 19.88 20.87 33.31
CA GLU A 697 19.34 20.30 34.54
C GLU A 697 17.96 20.86 34.86
N ASP A 698 17.70 22.14 34.59
CA ASP A 698 16.40 22.81 34.82
C ASP A 698 15.38 22.31 33.80
N PHE A 699 15.72 22.22 32.52
CA PHE A 699 14.83 21.67 31.48
C PHE A 699 14.48 20.21 31.75
N LEU A 700 15.43 19.41 32.22
CA LEU A 700 15.22 18.00 32.54
C LEU A 700 14.21 17.77 33.68
N GLN A 701 13.85 18.76 34.47
CA GLN A 701 12.77 18.65 35.45
C GLN A 701 11.40 18.44 34.74
N HIS A 702 11.25 19.00 33.55
CA HIS A 702 10.01 18.99 32.78
C HIS A 702 9.94 17.84 31.77
N PHE A 703 11.07 17.34 31.27
CA PHE A 703 11.14 16.34 30.21
C PHE A 703 11.81 15.02 30.65
N ASP A 704 11.54 13.93 29.93
CA ASP A 704 12.09 12.60 30.16
C ASP A 704 13.44 12.39 29.47
N GLY A 705 13.91 13.41 28.77
CA GLY A 705 15.20 13.41 28.10
C GLY A 705 15.26 14.42 26.96
N PHE A 706 16.38 14.39 26.26
CA PHE A 706 16.66 15.26 25.12
C PHE A 706 16.85 14.45 23.84
N SER A 707 16.43 15.03 22.72
CA SER A 707 16.89 14.69 21.39
C SER A 707 17.61 15.93 20.84
N ILE A 708 18.89 15.79 20.54
CA ILE A 708 19.71 16.94 20.12
C ILE A 708 19.44 17.24 18.64
N GLY A 709 18.96 18.44 18.37
CA GLY A 709 18.81 18.99 17.02
C GLY A 709 20.08 19.74 16.62
N SER A 710 21.11 19.01 16.22
CA SER A 710 22.45 19.57 16.00
C SER A 710 22.49 20.64 14.89
N ASN A 711 21.59 20.57 13.91
CA ASN A 711 21.51 21.57 12.84
C ASN A 711 21.22 22.98 13.40
N ASP A 712 20.13 23.13 14.15
CA ASP A 712 19.73 24.42 14.73
C ASP A 712 20.68 24.82 15.87
N LEU A 713 21.14 23.85 16.67
CA LEU A 713 22.13 24.12 17.72
C LEU A 713 23.43 24.70 17.13
N THR A 714 23.93 24.14 16.04
CA THR A 714 25.14 24.63 15.36
C THR A 714 24.92 26.02 14.79
N GLN A 715 23.81 26.20 14.07
CA GLN A 715 23.45 27.50 13.50
C GLN A 715 23.38 28.61 14.57
N LEU A 716 22.73 28.32 15.71
CA LEU A 716 22.55 29.30 16.77
C LEU A 716 23.80 29.51 17.63
N THR A 717 24.64 28.47 17.75
CA THR A 717 25.91 28.58 18.45
C THR A 717 26.92 29.43 17.69
N LEU A 718 27.03 29.24 16.38
CA LEU A 718 27.96 29.95 15.53
C LEU A 718 27.40 31.28 15.00
N GLY A 719 26.12 31.55 15.24
CA GLY A 719 25.44 32.77 14.78
C GLY A 719 25.40 32.92 13.25
N LEU A 720 25.21 31.81 12.54
CA LEU A 720 25.18 31.79 11.08
C LEU A 720 23.88 31.18 10.53
N ASP A 721 23.52 31.54 9.32
CA ASP A 721 22.41 30.96 8.61
C ASP A 721 22.93 29.90 7.64
N ARG A 722 22.60 28.63 7.88
CA ARG A 722 23.03 27.48 7.06
C ARG A 722 22.47 27.51 5.63
N ASP A 723 21.33 28.21 5.43
CA ASP A 723 20.67 28.32 4.12
C ASP A 723 21.25 29.48 3.28
N SER A 724 22.12 30.31 3.90
CA SER A 724 22.77 31.40 3.21
C SER A 724 24.04 30.93 2.50
N ALA A 725 24.05 30.95 1.18
CA ALA A 725 25.20 30.56 0.37
C ALA A 725 26.50 31.26 0.72
N LEU A 726 26.43 32.47 1.32
CA LEU A 726 27.61 33.29 1.68
C LEU A 726 28.33 32.77 2.91
N VAL A 727 27.61 32.17 3.87
CA VAL A 727 28.19 31.74 5.17
C VAL A 727 28.02 30.24 5.43
N ALA A 728 27.28 29.53 4.61
CA ALA A 728 27.02 28.08 4.78
C ALA A 728 28.30 27.24 4.85
N ALA A 729 29.38 27.67 4.20
CA ALA A 729 30.67 26.99 4.27
C ALA A 729 31.33 26.98 5.68
N ALA A 730 30.88 27.86 6.57
CA ALA A 730 31.34 27.90 7.97
C ALA A 730 30.48 27.02 8.88
N PHE A 731 29.45 26.38 8.38
CA PHE A 731 28.58 25.47 9.14
C PHE A 731 29.31 24.13 9.32
N ASP A 732 29.72 23.83 10.54
CA ASP A 732 30.31 22.53 10.88
C ASP A 732 29.80 22.08 12.26
N GLU A 733 29.06 21.00 12.32
CA GLU A 733 28.54 20.43 13.56
C GLU A 733 29.66 19.87 14.47
N ARG A 734 30.87 19.74 13.96
CA ARG A 734 32.06 19.30 14.69
C ARG A 734 32.85 20.46 15.31
N ASP A 735 32.40 21.70 15.15
CA ASP A 735 33.05 22.87 15.76
C ASP A 735 33.22 22.66 17.28
N PRO A 736 34.38 23.06 17.86
CA PRO A 736 34.62 22.89 19.30
C PRO A 736 33.57 23.52 20.19
N ALA A 737 32.99 24.68 19.84
CA ALA A 737 31.94 25.30 20.62
C ALA A 737 30.62 24.47 20.61
N VAL A 738 30.27 23.89 19.43
CA VAL A 738 29.13 23.00 19.30
C VAL A 738 29.35 21.73 20.11
N LYS A 739 30.54 21.09 19.99
CA LYS A 739 30.88 19.89 20.76
C LYS A 739 30.82 20.11 22.27
N GLN A 740 31.20 21.28 22.79
CA GLN A 740 31.04 21.58 24.21
C GLN A 740 29.58 21.60 24.65
N LEU A 741 28.66 22.15 23.84
CA LEU A 741 27.23 22.14 24.16
C LEU A 741 26.63 20.72 24.04
N LEU A 742 27.04 19.94 23.02
CA LEU A 742 26.68 18.54 22.90
C LEU A 742 27.10 17.73 24.13
N ALA A 743 28.37 17.81 24.53
CA ALA A 743 28.91 17.11 25.69
C ALA A 743 28.18 17.48 26.98
N ARG A 744 27.85 18.77 27.17
CA ARG A 744 27.10 19.26 28.32
C ARG A 744 25.68 18.69 28.38
N ALA A 745 24.96 18.71 27.28
CA ALA A 745 23.60 18.14 27.20
C ALA A 745 23.60 16.63 27.49
N ILE A 746 24.55 15.89 26.89
CA ILE A 746 24.70 14.44 27.12
C ILE A 746 25.02 14.16 28.59
N SER A 747 26.00 14.88 29.18
CA SER A 747 26.38 14.69 30.56
C SER A 747 25.24 14.94 31.53
N ALA A 748 24.46 16.02 31.34
CA ALA A 748 23.32 16.35 32.19
C ALA A 748 22.22 15.26 32.13
N CYS A 749 21.89 14.76 30.95
CA CYS A 749 20.93 13.67 30.79
C CYS A 749 21.41 12.37 31.45
N ARG A 750 22.68 12.02 31.27
CA ARG A 750 23.28 10.85 31.94
C ARG A 750 23.24 10.97 33.46
N ALA A 751 23.65 12.11 34.00
CA ALA A 751 23.61 12.38 35.44
C ALA A 751 22.19 12.27 36.01
N ALA A 752 21.18 12.67 35.24
CA ALA A 752 19.78 12.55 35.59
C ALA A 752 19.18 11.14 35.35
N GLY A 753 19.93 10.20 34.75
CA GLY A 753 19.41 8.89 34.34
C GLY A 753 18.35 8.97 33.25
N LYS A 754 18.38 10.01 32.40
CA LYS A 754 17.39 10.28 31.37
C LYS A 754 17.92 10.02 29.96
N TYR A 755 16.99 9.86 29.02
CA TYR A 755 17.30 9.63 27.62
C TYR A 755 18.06 10.82 26.99
N VAL A 756 19.05 10.52 26.15
CA VAL A 756 19.65 11.50 25.26
C VAL A 756 19.95 10.89 23.90
N GLY A 757 19.31 11.44 22.87
CA GLY A 757 19.55 11.09 21.47
C GLY A 757 20.03 12.28 20.66
N ILE A 758 20.45 12.03 19.43
CA ILE A 758 20.72 13.03 18.40
C ILE A 758 19.96 12.70 17.13
N CYS A 759 19.38 13.69 16.48
CA CYS A 759 18.58 13.53 15.27
C CYS A 759 18.95 14.54 14.16
N GLY A 760 20.01 15.31 14.34
CA GLY A 760 20.55 16.19 13.30
C GLY A 760 21.27 15.42 12.18
N GLN A 761 21.76 16.18 11.19
CA GLN A 761 22.40 15.61 10.00
C GLN A 761 23.83 15.12 10.27
N GLY A 762 24.51 15.73 11.23
CA GLY A 762 25.95 15.53 11.47
C GLY A 762 26.41 14.07 11.58
N PRO A 763 25.73 13.19 12.35
CA PRO A 763 26.14 11.79 12.43
C PRO A 763 25.98 11.00 11.12
N SER A 764 25.05 11.40 10.25
CA SER A 764 24.88 10.80 8.92
C SER A 764 26.00 11.21 7.96
N ASP A 765 26.45 12.47 8.05
CA ASP A 765 27.46 13.03 7.16
C ASP A 765 28.89 12.78 7.65
N HIS A 766 29.07 12.63 8.97
CA HIS A 766 30.35 12.54 9.64
C HIS A 766 30.42 11.35 10.62
N PRO A 767 30.88 10.18 10.17
CA PRO A 767 31.04 9.00 11.03
C PRO A 767 31.98 9.24 12.25
N ASP A 768 32.94 10.13 12.15
CA ASP A 768 33.82 10.55 13.26
C ASP A 768 33.04 11.28 14.37
N LEU A 769 32.05 12.10 14.01
CA LEU A 769 31.16 12.71 14.98
C LEU A 769 30.28 11.65 15.67
N ALA A 770 29.76 10.69 14.91
CA ALA A 770 28.97 9.60 15.47
C ALA A 770 29.76 8.76 16.47
N ALA A 771 31.04 8.44 16.16
CA ALA A 771 31.93 7.75 17.07
C ALA A 771 32.19 8.56 18.36
N TRP A 772 32.52 9.85 18.23
CA TRP A 772 32.70 10.73 19.37
C TRP A 772 31.45 10.84 20.26
N LEU A 773 30.25 10.88 19.70
CA LEU A 773 29.01 10.89 20.47
C LEU A 773 28.84 9.62 21.31
N ILE A 774 29.21 8.46 20.79
CA ILE A 774 29.20 7.20 21.54
C ILE A 774 30.18 7.31 22.72
N GLU A 775 31.38 7.83 22.51
CA GLU A 775 32.39 8.07 23.55
C GLU A 775 31.89 9.04 24.63
N GLN A 776 30.99 9.98 24.30
CA GLN A 776 30.30 10.84 25.30
C GLN A 776 29.16 10.09 26.05
N GLY A 777 28.77 8.91 25.60
CA GLY A 777 27.72 8.11 26.21
C GLY A 777 26.30 8.47 25.78
N ILE A 778 26.12 8.86 24.53
CA ILE A 778 24.78 9.11 23.98
C ILE A 778 23.94 7.83 23.92
N THR A 779 22.63 7.92 24.21
CA THR A 779 21.74 6.77 24.24
C THR A 779 21.33 6.28 22.84
N SER A 780 21.13 7.21 21.92
CA SER A 780 20.76 6.87 20.54
C SER A 780 21.32 7.86 19.51
N ILE A 781 21.54 7.36 18.32
CA ILE A 781 21.92 8.15 17.14
C ILE A 781 20.88 7.86 16.06
N SER A 782 20.17 8.89 15.61
CA SER A 782 19.21 8.78 14.51
C SER A 782 19.85 9.19 13.21
N LEU A 783 19.81 8.30 12.24
CA LEU A 783 20.45 8.45 10.94
C LEU A 783 19.41 8.55 9.83
N ASN A 784 19.79 9.16 8.74
CA ASN A 784 19.00 9.07 7.52
C ASN A 784 18.99 7.61 7.02
N PRO A 785 17.89 7.11 6.49
CA PRO A 785 17.75 5.70 6.10
C PRO A 785 18.85 5.20 5.14
N ASP A 786 19.36 6.07 4.27
CA ASP A 786 20.43 5.76 3.30
C ASP A 786 21.81 5.57 3.93
N THR A 787 22.04 6.08 5.14
CA THR A 787 23.34 6.01 5.83
C THR A 787 23.37 5.02 6.99
N VAL A 788 22.24 4.41 7.36
CA VAL A 788 22.10 3.55 8.54
C VAL A 788 23.12 2.41 8.55
N VAL A 789 23.14 1.60 7.50
CA VAL A 789 23.93 0.36 7.46
C VAL A 789 25.42 0.66 7.45
N ASP A 790 25.84 1.61 6.63
CA ASP A 790 27.27 1.97 6.48
C ASP A 790 27.80 2.64 7.75
N THR A 791 27.05 3.57 8.32
CA THR A 791 27.43 4.21 9.59
C THR A 791 27.44 3.18 10.72
N TRP A 792 26.46 2.30 10.81
CA TRP A 792 26.43 1.25 11.84
C TRP A 792 27.68 0.35 11.77
N ARG A 793 28.09 -0.05 10.57
CA ARG A 793 29.31 -0.86 10.36
C ARG A 793 30.57 -0.10 10.74
N SER A 794 30.68 1.16 10.36
CA SER A 794 31.87 1.99 10.67
C SER A 794 32.06 2.22 12.17
N LEU A 795 30.99 2.16 12.95
CA LEU A 795 31.01 2.33 14.41
C LEU A 795 31.36 1.03 15.16
N GLY A 796 31.57 -0.09 14.46
CA GLY A 796 31.98 -1.35 15.08
C GLY A 796 33.30 -1.20 15.83
N GLY A 797 33.30 -1.50 17.14
CA GLY A 797 34.46 -1.37 18.00
C GLY A 797 34.56 -0.08 18.81
N VAL A 798 33.70 0.90 18.60
CA VAL A 798 33.61 2.10 19.45
C VAL A 798 32.96 1.73 20.79
N SER A 799 33.59 2.14 21.88
CA SER A 799 33.15 1.83 23.25
C SER A 799 32.48 3.04 23.91
N ALA A 800 31.44 2.79 24.70
CA ALA A 800 30.89 3.79 25.59
C ALA A 800 31.88 4.15 26.73
N PRO A 801 31.78 5.35 27.33
CA PRO A 801 32.58 5.69 28.49
C PRO A 801 32.22 4.78 29.67
N GLN A 802 33.26 4.38 30.45
CA GLN A 802 33.10 3.58 31.66
C GLN A 802 32.35 4.31 32.78
#